data_58dafcedcfe46e3dad4e49284091e640
#
_entry.id   58dafcedcfe46e3dad4e49284091e640
#
_cell.length_a   1.000
_cell.length_b   1.000
_cell.length_c   1.000
_cell.angle_alpha   90.00
_cell.angle_beta   90.00
_cell.angle_gamma   90.00
#
_symmetry.space_group_name_H-M   'P 1'
#
loop_
_entity.id
_entity.type
_entity.pdbx_description
1 polymer ?
#
loop_
_entity_poly.entity_id
_entity_poly.type
_entity_poly.pdbx_seq_one_letter_code
_entity_poly.pdbx_strand_id
1 'polypeptide(L)'
;MPSTKRKAEDSAPVIGKSKKRALPDDEARTNFRAGLFDTKVLSQYKQEYAESQPYKHAVIRDLIDPSLLRAVRDEIRQNIVFTPKETDIYKIHQSGDLANLDGLDDSSLAKLPSLLRLRDAMYSSAFRKYISAIAGSGPLSGVKTDLAINVYTPGCHLLCHDDVIGSRRVSYILYLLDPDKPWKPEWGGALRLFPTEDLKNEDGEDVKLPQPDPTVVIPPAFNQLSFFTVQPGESFHDVEEVYKRGEGETEEEDGGRVRMAISGWFHIPQEGEEGYEPGLEEKLAEKSSLQQLEAGKADKLDMPQKAWHEYPEQEKQKKEDKKGKKQAEEEEEEEVELTEADFDFLIKYMTPHYLSPDTVDELKELFEEESSLRLSQFLSRSFSARLKAFLEEADKTPEMPAAGSKKKNCGVARPPHKHRYLYRYPERKEAAAQDGEELSPYDELVDVFVPSLAFKKWLSITTSLSLRKSSLLARRFRRGMDYTLATSYEEENPQLEVTLGITPSKGWGDDDVEEAADAQNGAEADDDDEEDEEKPPKTNGKASNGEKKSKPNGMTEDEDEKMADAPAAPANAEDMPGGYEMYMAADDDDDDDDDETGSNDGVEVPAGSKNKGGAETSQTGAGKRRKADPAVYKASANDEDDGVLFSMPAGWNQMSIVLRDMGSLRFVKYVSQAAKGDRWDVCADYEVEFDEEDEEDDEE
;
A
#
# COMPACT_ATOMS: atom_id res chain seq x y z
N MET A 1 -51.23 -60.67 -10.11
CA MET A 1 -51.80 -59.58 -9.31
C MET A 1 -50.73 -58.47 -9.34
N PRO A 2 -50.99 -57.29 -9.92
CA PRO A 2 -49.99 -56.24 -10.07
C PRO A 2 -50.05 -55.30 -8.88
N SER A 3 -48.82 -54.99 -8.39
CA SER A 3 -48.52 -54.04 -7.33
C SER A 3 -48.62 -52.62 -7.84
N THR A 4 -49.51 -51.84 -7.27
CA THR A 4 -49.74 -50.42 -7.52
C THR A 4 -48.63 -49.60 -6.84
N LYS A 5 -47.76 -48.93 -7.63
CA LYS A 5 -46.87 -47.88 -7.18
C LYS A 5 -47.68 -46.58 -7.02
N ARG A 6 -47.74 -46.05 -5.80
CA ARG A 6 -48.24 -44.71 -5.52
C ARG A 6 -47.12 -43.69 -5.88
N LYS A 7 -47.46 -42.77 -6.75
CA LYS A 7 -46.72 -41.55 -7.07
C LYS A 7 -46.96 -40.57 -5.91
N ALA A 8 -45.89 -40.19 -5.21
CA ALA A 8 -45.93 -39.05 -4.33
C ALA A 8 -45.60 -37.81 -5.19
N GLU A 9 -46.54 -36.91 -5.32
CA GLU A 9 -46.34 -35.55 -5.79
C GLU A 9 -45.97 -34.72 -4.56
N ASP A 10 -44.68 -34.43 -4.42
CA ASP A 10 -44.20 -33.33 -3.57
C ASP A 10 -43.97 -32.13 -4.46
N SER A 11 -44.94 -31.28 -4.57
CA SER A 11 -44.82 -29.92 -5.02
C SER A 11 -44.39 -29.06 -3.82
N ALA A 12 -43.07 -28.84 -3.68
CA ALA A 12 -42.56 -27.74 -2.85
C ALA A 12 -43.13 -26.42 -3.38
N PRO A 13 -43.59 -25.50 -2.53
CA PRO A 13 -44.02 -24.19 -2.99
C PRO A 13 -42.79 -23.45 -3.53
N VAL A 14 -42.83 -23.12 -4.81
CA VAL A 14 -41.93 -22.15 -5.42
C VAL A 14 -42.18 -20.83 -4.67
N ILE A 15 -41.28 -20.48 -3.78
CA ILE A 15 -41.23 -19.14 -3.19
C ILE A 15 -41.00 -18.21 -4.37
N GLY A 16 -42.06 -17.56 -4.81
CA GLY A 16 -42.00 -16.57 -5.87
C GLY A 16 -41.04 -15.48 -5.45
N LYS A 17 -39.94 -15.31 -6.21
CA LYS A 17 -39.10 -14.10 -6.11
C LYS A 17 -40.06 -12.92 -6.20
N SER A 18 -40.19 -12.17 -5.11
CA SER A 18 -40.93 -10.92 -5.09
C SER A 18 -40.33 -10.04 -6.17
N LYS A 19 -41.09 -9.76 -7.24
CA LYS A 19 -40.68 -8.81 -8.25
C LYS A 19 -40.48 -7.47 -7.53
N LYS A 20 -39.25 -6.96 -7.45
CA LYS A 20 -38.95 -5.60 -7.00
C LYS A 20 -39.94 -4.66 -7.68
N ARG A 21 -40.84 -4.05 -6.91
CA ARG A 21 -41.78 -3.08 -7.44
C ARG A 21 -41.02 -1.77 -7.60
N ALA A 22 -40.59 -1.47 -8.83
CA ALA A 22 -39.97 -0.19 -9.11
C ALA A 22 -40.83 0.95 -8.57
N LEU A 23 -40.19 1.85 -7.81
CA LEU A 23 -40.86 3.03 -7.25
C LEU A 23 -41.40 3.88 -8.40
N PRO A 24 -42.72 4.25 -8.42
CA PRO A 24 -43.27 5.13 -9.47
C PRO A 24 -42.46 6.44 -9.53
N ASP A 25 -42.26 6.98 -10.74
CA ASP A 25 -41.42 8.17 -10.95
C ASP A 25 -41.90 9.39 -10.12
N ASP A 26 -43.24 9.60 -9.98
CA ASP A 26 -43.77 10.69 -9.19
C ASP A 26 -43.51 10.54 -7.69
N GLU A 27 -43.58 9.33 -7.17
CA GLU A 27 -43.23 9.01 -5.79
C GLU A 27 -41.72 9.11 -5.55
N ALA A 28 -40.91 8.63 -6.50
CA ALA A 28 -39.46 8.76 -6.42
C ALA A 28 -39.02 10.24 -6.32
N ARG A 29 -39.63 11.11 -7.11
CA ARG A 29 -39.28 12.56 -7.13
C ARG A 29 -39.54 13.25 -5.80
N THR A 30 -40.47 12.78 -4.98
CA THR A 30 -40.78 13.39 -3.65
C THR A 30 -39.64 13.18 -2.64
N ASN A 31 -38.68 12.30 -2.90
CA ASN A 31 -37.56 12.02 -2.02
C ASN A 31 -36.39 12.99 -2.24
N PHE A 32 -36.44 13.76 -3.30
CA PHE A 32 -35.43 14.75 -3.65
C PHE A 32 -35.90 16.16 -3.29
N ARG A 33 -34.94 17.10 -3.23
CA ARG A 33 -35.29 18.51 -3.01
C ARG A 33 -36.28 19.03 -4.04
N ALA A 34 -37.18 19.90 -3.63
CA ALA A 34 -38.14 20.53 -4.52
C ALA A 34 -37.42 21.27 -5.67
N GLY A 35 -37.94 21.10 -6.90
CA GLY A 35 -37.41 21.76 -8.10
C GLY A 35 -36.15 21.14 -8.69
N LEU A 36 -35.62 20.04 -8.14
CA LEU A 36 -34.42 19.36 -8.69
C LEU A 36 -34.61 19.00 -10.17
N PHE A 37 -35.79 18.49 -10.51
CA PHE A 37 -36.10 17.99 -11.85
C PHE A 37 -36.61 19.10 -12.81
N ASP A 38 -36.57 20.35 -12.40
CA ASP A 38 -36.96 21.45 -13.28
C ASP A 38 -36.03 21.57 -14.47
N THR A 39 -36.56 21.81 -15.67
CA THR A 39 -35.78 21.88 -16.90
C THR A 39 -34.63 22.90 -16.82
N LYS A 40 -34.86 24.02 -16.12
CA LYS A 40 -33.81 25.03 -15.91
C LYS A 40 -32.67 24.55 -15.07
N VAL A 41 -32.95 23.83 -13.96
CA VAL A 41 -31.95 23.23 -13.05
C VAL A 41 -31.18 22.12 -13.76
N LEU A 42 -31.88 21.24 -14.49
CA LEU A 42 -31.25 20.23 -15.32
C LEU A 42 -30.29 20.85 -16.36
N SER A 43 -30.72 21.90 -17.06
CA SER A 43 -29.90 22.59 -18.07
C SER A 43 -28.65 23.22 -17.46
N GLN A 44 -28.76 23.76 -16.25
CA GLN A 44 -27.62 24.32 -15.51
C GLN A 44 -26.59 23.25 -15.19
N TYR A 45 -27.01 22.11 -14.58
CA TYR A 45 -26.06 21.03 -14.26
C TYR A 45 -25.45 20.38 -15.51
N LYS A 46 -26.20 20.30 -16.63
CA LYS A 46 -25.63 19.83 -17.91
C LYS A 46 -24.51 20.75 -18.39
N GLN A 47 -24.69 22.07 -18.27
CA GLN A 47 -23.66 23.02 -18.65
C GLN A 47 -22.45 22.93 -17.71
N GLU A 48 -22.66 22.95 -16.40
CA GLU A 48 -21.59 22.80 -15.39
C GLU A 48 -20.79 21.52 -15.61
N TYR A 49 -21.46 20.39 -15.88
CA TYR A 49 -20.81 19.12 -16.20
C TYR A 49 -19.99 19.18 -17.49
N ALA A 50 -20.52 19.80 -18.54
CA ALA A 50 -19.82 19.92 -19.82
C ALA A 50 -18.58 20.83 -19.74
N GLU A 51 -18.54 21.78 -18.83
CA GLU A 51 -17.46 22.75 -18.63
C GLU A 51 -16.44 22.28 -17.57
N SER A 52 -16.77 21.25 -16.75
CA SER A 52 -15.93 20.80 -15.64
C SER A 52 -14.59 20.21 -16.10
N GLN A 53 -13.58 20.39 -15.28
CA GLN A 53 -12.20 19.93 -15.45
C GLN A 53 -11.71 19.28 -14.12
N PRO A 54 -10.73 18.36 -14.09
CA PRO A 54 -9.89 17.90 -15.21
C PRO A 54 -10.59 16.90 -16.14
N TYR A 55 -11.60 16.21 -15.65
CA TYR A 55 -12.54 15.39 -16.44
C TYR A 55 -13.98 15.72 -16.02
N LYS A 56 -14.96 15.18 -16.75
CA LYS A 56 -16.37 15.55 -16.57
C LYS A 56 -16.93 15.05 -15.26
N HIS A 57 -17.32 15.98 -14.38
CA HIS A 57 -17.90 15.71 -13.07
C HIS A 57 -18.95 16.76 -12.71
N ALA A 58 -19.79 16.45 -11.74
CA ALA A 58 -20.72 17.41 -11.15
C ALA A 58 -20.81 17.26 -9.63
N VAL A 59 -21.19 18.36 -8.99
CA VAL A 59 -21.50 18.44 -7.56
C VAL A 59 -22.90 19.01 -7.39
N ILE A 60 -23.82 18.18 -6.90
CA ILE A 60 -25.20 18.61 -6.60
C ILE A 60 -25.32 18.76 -5.08
N ARG A 61 -25.66 19.95 -4.62
CA ARG A 61 -25.90 20.24 -3.21
C ARG A 61 -27.38 20.13 -2.88
N ASP A 62 -27.68 19.75 -1.61
CA ASP A 62 -29.04 19.57 -1.13
C ASP A 62 -29.86 18.62 -2.03
N LEU A 63 -29.29 17.48 -2.39
CA LEU A 63 -29.88 16.53 -3.34
C LEU A 63 -31.18 15.95 -2.83
N ILE A 64 -31.16 15.39 -1.63
CA ILE A 64 -32.25 14.61 -1.01
C ILE A 64 -33.06 15.52 -0.09
N ASP A 65 -34.36 15.18 0.14
CA ASP A 65 -35.13 15.80 1.21
C ASP A 65 -34.37 15.70 2.54
N PRO A 66 -34.08 16.83 3.23
CA PRO A 66 -33.24 16.81 4.41
C PRO A 66 -33.76 15.93 5.55
N SER A 67 -35.09 15.80 5.67
CA SER A 67 -35.70 14.96 6.71
C SER A 67 -35.48 13.48 6.44
N LEU A 68 -35.59 13.06 5.19
CA LEU A 68 -35.28 11.71 4.77
C LEU A 68 -33.79 11.39 5.00
N LEU A 69 -32.88 12.25 4.60
CA LEU A 69 -31.44 11.97 4.71
C LEU A 69 -30.98 11.94 6.16
N ARG A 70 -31.54 12.79 7.04
CA ARG A 70 -31.30 12.69 8.51
C ARG A 70 -31.78 11.36 9.06
N ALA A 71 -32.98 10.92 8.69
CA ALA A 71 -33.51 9.62 9.12
C ALA A 71 -32.63 8.46 8.63
N VAL A 72 -32.15 8.50 7.39
CA VAL A 72 -31.20 7.51 6.85
C VAL A 72 -29.93 7.46 7.68
N ARG A 73 -29.34 8.63 7.99
CA ARG A 73 -28.13 8.69 8.81
C ARG A 73 -28.35 8.10 10.22
N ASP A 74 -29.47 8.39 10.84
CA ASP A 74 -29.81 7.87 12.17
C ASP A 74 -30.04 6.34 12.14
N GLU A 75 -30.74 5.82 11.13
CA GLU A 75 -30.93 4.37 10.92
C GLU A 75 -29.59 3.65 10.75
N ILE A 76 -28.68 4.20 9.93
CA ILE A 76 -27.34 3.65 9.71
C ILE A 76 -26.57 3.59 11.03
N ARG A 77 -26.51 4.70 11.78
CA ARG A 77 -25.75 4.77 13.03
C ARG A 77 -26.27 3.82 14.12
N GLN A 78 -27.57 3.51 14.08
CA GLN A 78 -28.20 2.66 15.09
C GLN A 78 -28.18 1.17 14.74
N ASN A 79 -28.12 0.81 13.46
CA ASN A 79 -28.41 -0.54 13.04
C ASN A 79 -27.36 -1.19 12.12
N ILE A 80 -26.38 -0.44 11.60
CA ILE A 80 -25.36 -0.99 10.71
C ILE A 80 -24.02 -1.10 11.45
N VAL A 81 -23.41 -2.27 11.33
CA VAL A 81 -22.05 -2.54 11.81
C VAL A 81 -21.07 -2.31 10.66
N PHE A 82 -19.95 -1.69 10.96
CA PHE A 82 -18.90 -1.44 10.01
C PHE A 82 -17.70 -2.32 10.32
N THR A 83 -17.13 -2.93 9.28
CA THR A 83 -15.91 -3.71 9.39
C THR A 83 -14.74 -2.84 8.94
N PRO A 84 -13.65 -2.75 9.72
CA PRO A 84 -12.43 -2.13 9.25
C PRO A 84 -11.85 -2.96 8.10
N LYS A 85 -11.42 -2.28 7.06
CA LYS A 85 -10.74 -2.88 5.90
C LYS A 85 -9.51 -2.04 5.59
N GLU A 86 -8.40 -2.71 5.44
CA GLU A 86 -7.14 -2.09 5.04
C GLU A 86 -6.48 -2.95 3.96
N THR A 87 -6.08 -2.29 2.88
CA THR A 87 -5.27 -2.85 1.81
C THR A 87 -4.11 -1.91 1.53
N ASP A 88 -3.31 -2.18 0.53
CA ASP A 88 -2.29 -1.26 0.03
C ASP A 88 -2.88 0.04 -0.54
N ILE A 89 -4.14 0.01 -1.04
CA ILE A 89 -4.79 1.14 -1.69
C ILE A 89 -5.74 1.93 -0.77
N TYR A 90 -6.30 1.33 0.30
CA TYR A 90 -7.23 2.02 1.18
C TYR A 90 -7.15 1.59 2.65
N LYS A 91 -7.61 2.48 3.51
CA LYS A 91 -7.96 2.22 4.91
C LYS A 91 -9.33 2.84 5.17
N ILE A 92 -10.36 2.02 5.42
CA ILE A 92 -11.75 2.44 5.56
C ILE A 92 -12.50 1.56 6.57
N HIS A 93 -13.69 2.01 6.97
CA HIS A 93 -14.69 1.17 7.60
C HIS A 93 -15.86 1.04 6.63
N GLN A 94 -16.23 -0.18 6.25
CA GLN A 94 -17.24 -0.43 5.23
C GLN A 94 -18.40 -1.28 5.78
N SER A 95 -19.63 -0.95 5.36
CA SER A 95 -20.78 -1.84 5.53
C SER A 95 -20.70 -3.02 4.56
N GLY A 96 -21.50 -4.06 4.79
CA GLY A 96 -21.80 -5.02 3.72
C GLY A 96 -22.45 -4.34 2.50
N ASP A 97 -22.55 -5.07 1.40
CA ASP A 97 -23.19 -4.59 0.16
C ASP A 97 -24.67 -4.28 0.41
N LEU A 98 -25.04 -3.01 0.20
CA LEU A 98 -26.41 -2.53 0.36
C LEU A 98 -27.31 -2.84 -0.86
N ALA A 99 -26.74 -3.28 -1.98
CA ALA A 99 -27.55 -3.81 -3.10
C ALA A 99 -28.32 -5.05 -2.66
N ASN A 100 -27.79 -5.77 -1.68
CA ASN A 100 -28.38 -6.99 -1.11
C ASN A 100 -29.39 -6.74 0.03
N LEU A 101 -29.83 -5.49 0.27
CA LEU A 101 -30.85 -5.20 1.27
C LEU A 101 -32.11 -6.06 1.11
N ASP A 102 -32.50 -6.41 -0.12
CA ASP A 102 -33.65 -7.29 -0.40
C ASP A 102 -33.41 -8.74 0.03
N GLY A 103 -32.21 -9.16 0.34
CA GLY A 103 -31.83 -10.47 0.88
C GLY A 103 -31.87 -10.52 2.41
N LEU A 104 -32.01 -9.38 3.09
CA LEU A 104 -32.13 -9.32 4.54
C LEU A 104 -33.51 -9.87 4.98
N ASP A 105 -33.58 -10.40 6.19
CA ASP A 105 -34.83 -10.78 6.81
C ASP A 105 -35.72 -9.56 7.10
N ASP A 106 -37.04 -9.79 7.14
CA ASP A 106 -38.04 -8.74 7.34
C ASP A 106 -37.80 -7.93 8.63
N SER A 107 -37.23 -8.52 9.66
CA SER A 107 -36.96 -7.86 10.94
C SER A 107 -35.76 -6.89 10.85
N SER A 108 -34.78 -7.20 10.05
CA SER A 108 -33.63 -6.35 9.75
C SER A 108 -34.01 -5.21 8.81
N LEU A 109 -34.76 -5.50 7.75
CA LEU A 109 -35.31 -4.48 6.84
C LEU A 109 -36.19 -3.47 7.55
N ALA A 110 -37.03 -3.92 8.51
CA ALA A 110 -37.90 -3.05 9.29
C ALA A 110 -37.14 -1.98 10.11
N LYS A 111 -35.83 -2.14 10.31
CA LYS A 111 -34.96 -1.16 10.99
C LYS A 111 -34.37 -0.12 10.05
N LEU A 112 -34.46 -0.31 8.74
CA LEU A 112 -33.83 0.51 7.71
C LEU A 112 -34.79 1.06 6.66
N PRO A 113 -36.01 1.50 7.03
CA PRO A 113 -37.04 1.90 6.07
C PRO A 113 -36.65 3.14 5.27
N SER A 114 -35.95 4.11 5.88
CA SER A 114 -35.52 5.31 5.20
C SER A 114 -34.34 5.03 4.26
N LEU A 115 -33.41 4.15 4.65
CA LEU A 115 -32.30 3.72 3.80
C LEU A 115 -32.81 2.96 2.57
N LEU A 116 -33.76 2.05 2.74
CA LEU A 116 -34.42 1.34 1.64
C LEU A 116 -35.09 2.33 0.67
N ARG A 117 -35.85 3.28 1.23
CA ARG A 117 -36.52 4.33 0.45
C ARG A 117 -35.52 5.20 -0.32
N LEU A 118 -34.38 5.55 0.28
CA LEU A 118 -33.31 6.30 -0.40
C LEU A 118 -32.73 5.49 -1.56
N ARG A 119 -32.37 4.21 -1.34
CA ARG A 119 -31.87 3.32 -2.39
C ARG A 119 -32.84 3.28 -3.58
N ASP A 120 -34.11 3.00 -3.31
CA ASP A 120 -35.13 2.88 -4.35
C ASP A 120 -35.34 4.21 -5.11
N ALA A 121 -35.22 5.34 -4.42
CA ALA A 121 -35.27 6.66 -5.07
C ALA A 121 -34.05 6.90 -5.97
N MET A 122 -32.83 6.60 -5.51
CA MET A 122 -31.58 6.76 -6.26
C MET A 122 -31.56 5.89 -7.53
N TYR A 123 -32.07 4.66 -7.46
CA TYR A 123 -32.10 3.75 -8.61
C TYR A 123 -33.43 3.82 -9.39
N SER A 124 -34.34 4.77 -9.07
CA SER A 124 -35.58 5.00 -9.83
C SER A 124 -35.29 5.42 -11.28
N SER A 125 -36.25 5.11 -12.19
CA SER A 125 -36.17 5.53 -13.58
C SER A 125 -36.04 7.06 -13.70
N ALA A 126 -36.73 7.84 -12.85
CA ALA A 126 -36.65 9.29 -12.82
C ALA A 126 -35.24 9.81 -12.56
N PHE A 127 -34.55 9.25 -11.53
CA PHE A 127 -33.23 9.73 -11.16
C PHE A 127 -32.14 9.21 -12.10
N ARG A 128 -32.19 7.93 -12.54
CA ARG A 128 -31.27 7.41 -13.56
C ARG A 128 -31.28 8.22 -14.85
N LYS A 129 -32.48 8.59 -15.34
CA LYS A 129 -32.64 9.46 -16.51
C LYS A 129 -32.09 10.88 -16.26
N TYR A 130 -32.25 11.39 -15.04
CA TYR A 130 -31.71 12.70 -14.66
C TYR A 130 -30.18 12.71 -14.69
N ILE A 131 -29.53 11.71 -14.05
CA ILE A 131 -28.08 11.55 -14.06
C ILE A 131 -27.56 11.33 -15.49
N SER A 132 -28.17 10.41 -16.25
CA SER A 132 -27.80 10.16 -17.64
C SER A 132 -27.91 11.42 -18.51
N ALA A 133 -28.93 12.23 -18.29
CA ALA A 133 -29.10 13.50 -19.04
C ALA A 133 -28.03 14.54 -18.70
N ILE A 134 -27.52 14.59 -17.46
CA ILE A 134 -26.42 15.48 -17.07
C ILE A 134 -25.11 14.95 -17.64
N ALA A 135 -24.81 13.67 -17.36
CA ALA A 135 -23.53 13.06 -17.68
C ALA A 135 -23.32 12.74 -19.17
N GLY A 136 -24.43 12.64 -19.94
CA GLY A 136 -24.35 12.16 -21.31
C GLY A 136 -23.94 10.70 -21.42
N SER A 137 -24.12 9.91 -20.35
CA SER A 137 -23.60 8.54 -20.23
C SER A 137 -24.35 7.48 -21.07
N GLY A 138 -25.46 7.87 -21.68
CA GLY A 138 -26.41 6.93 -22.27
C GLY A 138 -27.34 6.30 -21.23
N PRO A 139 -28.13 5.28 -21.60
CA PRO A 139 -29.03 4.60 -20.66
C PRO A 139 -28.25 3.92 -19.53
N LEU A 140 -28.85 3.87 -18.34
CA LEU A 140 -28.27 3.27 -17.14
C LEU A 140 -29.17 2.10 -16.68
N SER A 141 -28.57 1.01 -16.19
CA SER A 141 -29.26 -0.19 -15.75
C SER A 141 -30.32 0.11 -14.67
N GLY A 142 -31.46 -0.53 -14.79
CA GLY A 142 -32.51 -0.53 -13.76
C GLY A 142 -32.52 -1.81 -12.92
N VAL A 143 -31.67 -2.77 -13.26
CA VAL A 143 -31.60 -4.09 -12.63
C VAL A 143 -30.38 -4.20 -11.72
N LYS A 144 -29.21 -3.78 -12.23
CA LYS A 144 -27.94 -3.85 -11.46
C LYS A 144 -27.80 -2.62 -10.57
N THR A 145 -27.67 -2.87 -9.28
CA THR A 145 -27.42 -1.84 -8.24
C THR A 145 -26.12 -2.20 -7.52
N ASP A 146 -25.29 -1.21 -7.23
CA ASP A 146 -24.01 -1.38 -6.58
C ASP A 146 -23.78 -0.16 -5.68
N LEU A 147 -23.85 -0.35 -4.37
CA LEU A 147 -23.64 0.72 -3.39
C LEU A 147 -23.24 0.18 -2.01
N ALA A 148 -22.35 0.91 -1.34
CA ALA A 148 -21.92 0.61 0.02
C ALA A 148 -21.84 1.89 0.86
N ILE A 149 -21.94 1.75 2.17
CA ILE A 149 -21.64 2.85 3.10
C ILE A 149 -20.17 2.74 3.50
N ASN A 150 -19.43 3.79 3.23
CA ASN A 150 -18.05 3.95 3.63
C ASN A 150 -17.92 5.01 4.73
N VAL A 151 -17.20 4.66 5.79
CA VAL A 151 -16.91 5.56 6.91
C VAL A 151 -15.40 5.74 6.99
N TYR A 152 -14.98 6.99 6.91
CA TYR A 152 -13.60 7.41 7.07
C TYR A 152 -13.48 8.15 8.41
N THR A 153 -12.69 7.60 9.31
CA THR A 153 -12.26 8.22 10.58
C THR A 153 -10.82 8.74 10.44
N PRO A 154 -10.26 9.45 11.42
CA PRO A 154 -8.88 9.91 11.34
C PRO A 154 -7.88 8.80 10.98
N GLY A 155 -7.08 9.03 9.93
CA GLY A 155 -6.16 8.06 9.32
C GLY A 155 -6.72 7.28 8.13
N CYS A 156 -8.05 7.27 7.91
CA CYS A 156 -8.66 6.60 6.76
C CYS A 156 -8.49 7.41 5.48
N HIS A 157 -8.26 6.69 4.38
CA HIS A 157 -8.02 7.23 3.04
C HIS A 157 -8.37 6.21 1.95
N LEU A 158 -8.40 6.64 0.70
CA LEU A 158 -8.46 5.78 -0.48
C LEU A 158 -7.58 6.41 -1.56
N LEU A 159 -6.56 5.68 -2.00
CA LEU A 159 -5.53 6.18 -2.91
C LEU A 159 -6.03 6.30 -4.36
N CYS A 160 -5.19 6.83 -5.24
CA CYS A 160 -5.55 7.17 -6.61
C CYS A 160 -5.93 5.92 -7.43
N HIS A 161 -7.13 5.95 -8.06
CA HIS A 161 -7.69 4.91 -8.91
C HIS A 161 -8.68 5.52 -9.90
N ASP A 162 -9.19 4.74 -10.87
CA ASP A 162 -10.11 5.21 -11.93
C ASP A 162 -11.53 4.64 -11.88
N ASP A 163 -11.86 3.75 -10.92
CA ASP A 163 -13.16 3.07 -10.75
C ASP A 163 -13.58 2.14 -11.90
N VAL A 164 -12.67 1.80 -12.82
CA VAL A 164 -12.99 0.96 -13.97
C VAL A 164 -13.04 -0.50 -13.56
N ILE A 165 -14.22 -0.94 -13.12
CA ILE A 165 -14.49 -2.32 -12.74
C ILE A 165 -15.80 -2.77 -13.38
N GLY A 166 -15.76 -3.86 -14.14
CA GLY A 166 -16.94 -4.48 -14.75
C GLY A 166 -17.79 -3.48 -15.53
N SER A 167 -19.09 -3.49 -15.30
CA SER A 167 -20.09 -2.69 -16.01
C SER A 167 -20.35 -1.29 -15.41
N ARG A 168 -19.51 -0.78 -14.51
CA ARG A 168 -19.64 0.56 -13.89
C ARG A 168 -19.59 1.65 -14.94
N ARG A 169 -20.56 2.58 -14.92
CA ARG A 169 -20.68 3.66 -15.91
C ARG A 169 -20.63 5.05 -15.32
N VAL A 170 -21.28 5.27 -14.18
CA VAL A 170 -21.26 6.55 -13.45
C VAL A 170 -21.01 6.26 -11.98
N SER A 171 -19.89 6.74 -11.46
CA SER A 171 -19.55 6.71 -10.04
C SER A 171 -20.19 7.89 -9.31
N TYR A 172 -20.69 7.65 -8.10
CA TYR A 172 -21.22 8.71 -7.26
C TYR A 172 -20.89 8.52 -5.77
N ILE A 173 -20.81 9.65 -5.06
CA ILE A 173 -20.65 9.70 -3.62
C ILE A 173 -21.70 10.63 -3.05
N LEU A 174 -22.62 10.10 -2.22
CA LEU A 174 -23.61 10.87 -1.45
C LEU A 174 -23.15 11.00 0.00
N TYR A 175 -22.88 12.20 0.46
CA TYR A 175 -22.33 12.43 1.79
C TYR A 175 -23.39 12.53 2.87
N LEU A 176 -23.18 11.76 3.96
CA LEU A 176 -24.02 11.70 5.16
C LEU A 176 -23.28 12.22 6.40
N LEU A 177 -22.62 13.35 6.26
CA LEU A 177 -21.90 14.00 7.36
C LEU A 177 -22.86 14.45 8.48
N ASP A 178 -22.31 14.97 9.57
CA ASP A 178 -23.11 15.58 10.62
C ASP A 178 -23.76 16.88 10.09
N PRO A 179 -25.11 16.94 9.99
CA PRO A 179 -25.79 18.14 9.49
C PRO A 179 -25.69 19.34 10.42
N ASP A 180 -25.36 19.12 11.69
CA ASP A 180 -25.31 20.13 12.73
C ASP A 180 -23.86 20.57 13.04
N LYS A 181 -22.86 19.81 12.52
CA LYS A 181 -21.42 20.12 12.58
C LYS A 181 -20.82 20.15 11.18
N PRO A 182 -20.81 21.29 10.49
CA PRO A 182 -20.26 21.40 9.13
C PRO A 182 -18.81 20.94 9.06
N TRP A 183 -18.49 20.15 8.03
CA TRP A 183 -17.13 19.68 7.78
C TRP A 183 -16.21 20.83 7.44
N LYS A 184 -15.02 20.84 8.01
CA LYS A 184 -13.98 21.82 7.70
C LYS A 184 -12.98 21.24 6.72
N PRO A 185 -12.55 21.99 5.67
CA PRO A 185 -11.54 21.51 4.73
C PRO A 185 -10.22 21.09 5.39
N GLU A 186 -9.86 21.71 6.53
CA GLU A 186 -8.65 21.43 7.29
C GLU A 186 -8.66 20.05 7.96
N TRP A 187 -9.79 19.36 7.95
CA TRP A 187 -9.90 17.98 8.45
C TRP A 187 -9.57 16.93 7.38
N GLY A 188 -9.27 17.35 6.14
CA GLY A 188 -9.04 16.43 5.03
C GLY A 188 -10.33 15.76 4.55
N GLY A 189 -10.22 14.55 4.00
CA GLY A 189 -11.36 13.74 3.55
C GLY A 189 -12.00 14.25 2.25
N ALA A 190 -11.37 15.13 1.50
CA ALA A 190 -11.86 15.63 0.24
C ALA A 190 -11.81 14.56 -0.86
N LEU A 191 -12.70 14.64 -1.84
CA LEU A 191 -12.56 13.96 -3.12
C LEU A 191 -11.61 14.80 -3.99
N ARG A 192 -10.47 14.22 -4.43
CA ARG A 192 -9.49 14.93 -5.26
C ARG A 192 -9.45 14.31 -6.65
N LEU A 193 -9.41 15.16 -7.69
CA LEU A 193 -9.45 14.74 -9.09
C LEU A 193 -8.12 15.05 -9.77
N PHE A 194 -7.58 14.06 -10.47
CA PHE A 194 -6.27 14.15 -11.11
C PHE A 194 -6.40 14.43 -12.61
N PRO A 195 -5.66 15.40 -13.16
CA PRO A 195 -5.58 15.60 -14.59
C PRO A 195 -4.71 14.54 -15.25
N THR A 196 -4.95 14.27 -16.53
CA THR A 196 -4.14 13.36 -17.34
C THR A 196 -3.34 14.11 -18.40
N GLU A 197 -2.22 13.55 -18.81
CA GLU A 197 -1.39 13.99 -19.92
C GLU A 197 -1.50 12.98 -21.07
N ASP A 198 -1.68 13.49 -22.29
CA ASP A 198 -1.69 12.64 -23.49
C ASP A 198 -0.25 12.31 -23.90
N LEU A 199 0.12 11.05 -23.83
CA LEU A 199 1.44 10.52 -24.21
C LEU A 199 1.28 9.46 -25.30
N LYS A 200 2.39 9.05 -25.92
CA LYS A 200 2.40 7.93 -26.86
C LYS A 200 3.18 6.78 -26.24
N ASN A 201 2.55 5.59 -26.28
CA ASN A 201 3.24 4.35 -25.93
C ASN A 201 4.22 3.93 -27.05
N GLU A 202 4.92 2.82 -26.87
CA GLU A 202 5.90 2.30 -27.84
C GLU A 202 5.30 1.96 -29.19
N ASP A 203 4.03 1.54 -29.21
CA ASP A 203 3.29 1.20 -30.42
C ASP A 203 2.76 2.45 -31.14
N GLY A 204 2.98 3.64 -30.57
CA GLY A 204 2.55 4.93 -31.10
C GLY A 204 1.08 5.25 -30.82
N GLU A 205 0.42 4.48 -29.97
CA GLU A 205 -0.95 4.72 -29.52
C GLU A 205 -1.01 5.85 -28.50
N ASP A 206 -2.10 6.60 -28.51
CA ASP A 206 -2.33 7.66 -27.53
C ASP A 206 -2.78 7.04 -26.19
N VAL A 207 -2.00 7.28 -25.14
CA VAL A 207 -2.25 6.82 -23.77
C VAL A 207 -2.36 8.03 -22.85
N LYS A 208 -3.31 8.01 -21.92
CA LYS A 208 -3.47 9.04 -20.91
C LYS A 208 -2.83 8.62 -19.61
N LEU A 209 -1.89 9.42 -19.12
CA LEU A 209 -1.19 9.19 -17.86
C LEU A 209 -1.62 10.22 -16.81
N PRO A 210 -2.10 9.82 -15.62
CA PRO A 210 -2.46 10.78 -14.58
C PRO A 210 -1.22 11.50 -14.04
N GLN A 211 -1.39 12.80 -13.83
CA GLN A 211 -0.39 13.66 -13.20
C GLN A 211 -0.30 13.33 -11.70
N PRO A 212 0.87 13.49 -11.05
CA PRO A 212 1.05 13.15 -9.65
C PRO A 212 0.20 14.01 -8.68
N ASP A 213 -0.19 15.22 -9.10
CA ASP A 213 -0.92 16.15 -8.25
C ASP A 213 -2.35 16.40 -8.73
N PRO A 214 -3.37 16.35 -7.83
CA PRO A 214 -4.74 16.67 -8.18
C PRO A 214 -4.88 18.18 -8.45
N THR A 215 -5.78 18.54 -9.37
CA THR A 215 -6.09 19.94 -9.70
C THR A 215 -7.43 20.41 -9.17
N VAL A 216 -8.29 19.49 -8.77
CA VAL A 216 -9.60 19.79 -8.17
C VAL A 216 -9.72 19.08 -6.85
N VAL A 217 -10.12 19.83 -5.81
CA VAL A 217 -10.36 19.34 -4.45
C VAL A 217 -11.79 19.68 -4.08
N ILE A 218 -12.61 18.66 -3.78
CA ILE A 218 -14.02 18.77 -3.45
C ILE A 218 -14.23 18.37 -2.00
N PRO A 219 -14.28 19.32 -1.05
CA PRO A 219 -14.56 19.00 0.35
C PRO A 219 -15.95 18.36 0.50
N PRO A 220 -16.11 17.37 1.39
CA PRO A 220 -17.41 16.76 1.62
C PRO A 220 -18.35 17.71 2.37
N ALA A 221 -19.64 17.63 2.08
CA ALA A 221 -20.69 18.35 2.80
C ALA A 221 -21.94 17.49 2.97
N PHE A 222 -22.70 17.68 4.04
CA PHE A 222 -23.97 16.99 4.24
C PHE A 222 -24.91 17.20 3.04
N ASN A 223 -25.55 16.12 2.56
CA ASN A 223 -26.49 16.14 1.44
C ASN A 223 -25.90 16.62 0.10
N GLN A 224 -24.60 16.42 -0.08
CA GLN A 224 -23.91 16.67 -1.35
C GLN A 224 -23.74 15.37 -2.11
N LEU A 225 -24.06 15.37 -3.39
CA LEU A 225 -23.74 14.29 -4.35
C LEU A 225 -22.60 14.78 -5.26
N SER A 226 -21.50 14.08 -5.29
CA SER A 226 -20.48 14.20 -6.32
C SER A 226 -20.56 12.99 -7.25
N PHE A 227 -20.49 13.18 -8.57
CA PHE A 227 -20.50 12.10 -9.53
C PHE A 227 -19.75 12.44 -10.81
N PHE A 228 -19.29 11.40 -11.50
CA PHE A 228 -18.59 11.48 -12.78
C PHE A 228 -18.83 10.21 -13.61
N THR A 229 -18.66 10.31 -14.92
CA THR A 229 -18.66 9.15 -15.81
C THR A 229 -17.33 8.41 -15.63
N VAL A 230 -17.41 7.10 -15.38
CA VAL A 230 -16.24 6.21 -15.35
C VAL A 230 -15.69 6.11 -16.77
N GLN A 231 -14.45 6.56 -16.94
CA GLN A 231 -13.72 6.57 -18.20
C GLN A 231 -12.34 5.96 -18.00
N PRO A 232 -12.07 4.80 -18.61
CA PRO A 232 -10.77 4.14 -18.49
C PRO A 232 -9.62 5.08 -18.83
N GLY A 233 -8.63 5.17 -17.94
CA GLY A 233 -7.45 6.01 -18.10
C GLY A 233 -7.70 7.52 -17.97
N GLU A 234 -8.89 7.97 -17.54
CA GLU A 234 -9.18 9.40 -17.39
C GLU A 234 -9.74 9.78 -16.03
N SER A 235 -10.62 8.94 -15.42
CA SER A 235 -11.39 9.31 -14.24
C SER A 235 -10.62 9.11 -12.92
N PHE A 236 -9.32 9.40 -12.91
CA PHE A 236 -8.47 9.22 -11.74
C PHE A 236 -8.84 10.15 -10.60
N HIS A 237 -9.05 9.55 -9.44
CA HIS A 237 -9.42 10.27 -8.23
C HIS A 237 -8.94 9.53 -6.97
N ASP A 238 -8.94 10.24 -5.85
CA ASP A 238 -8.69 9.68 -4.53
C ASP A 238 -9.61 10.28 -3.48
N VAL A 239 -9.63 9.67 -2.29
CA VAL A 239 -10.18 10.27 -1.08
C VAL A 239 -9.04 10.60 -0.15
N GLU A 240 -8.83 11.90 0.02
CA GLU A 240 -7.83 12.45 0.93
C GLU A 240 -7.99 11.87 2.34
N GLU A 241 -6.87 11.66 3.03
CA GLU A 241 -6.87 11.21 4.41
C GLU A 241 -7.74 12.12 5.29
N VAL A 242 -8.55 11.54 6.17
CA VAL A 242 -9.16 12.28 7.27
C VAL A 242 -8.09 12.49 8.34
N TYR A 243 -7.68 13.73 8.56
CA TYR A 243 -6.52 14.03 9.39
C TYR A 243 -6.78 13.77 10.87
N LYS A 244 -5.77 13.25 11.56
CA LYS A 244 -5.77 13.14 13.02
C LYS A 244 -5.86 14.53 13.66
N ARG A 245 -6.37 14.59 14.89
CA ARG A 245 -6.48 15.85 15.64
C ARG A 245 -5.10 16.37 15.99
N GLY A 246 -4.94 17.69 15.90
CA GLY A 246 -3.80 18.38 16.46
C GLY A 246 -3.88 18.50 17.99
N GLU A 247 -2.80 18.94 18.59
CA GLU A 247 -2.77 19.21 20.03
C GLU A 247 -3.82 20.26 20.43
N GLY A 248 -4.67 19.93 21.42
CA GLY A 248 -5.72 20.80 21.92
C GLY A 248 -7.07 20.73 21.21
N GLU A 249 -7.19 19.97 20.12
CA GLU A 249 -8.48 19.70 19.47
C GLU A 249 -9.22 18.55 20.17
N THR A 250 -10.54 18.69 20.33
CA THR A 250 -11.35 17.72 21.06
C THR A 250 -12.39 17.05 20.17
N GLU A 251 -12.77 15.83 20.53
CA GLU A 251 -13.83 15.09 19.83
C GLU A 251 -15.20 15.75 19.98
N GLU A 252 -15.44 16.43 21.10
CA GLU A 252 -16.68 17.15 21.34
C GLU A 252 -16.89 18.29 20.33
N GLU A 253 -15.80 18.94 19.89
CA GLU A 253 -15.86 20.05 18.94
C GLU A 253 -16.08 19.57 17.51
N ASP A 254 -15.45 18.46 17.09
CA ASP A 254 -15.46 17.99 15.71
C ASP A 254 -16.39 16.78 15.45
N GLY A 255 -17.01 16.22 16.50
CA GLY A 255 -17.92 15.09 16.38
C GLY A 255 -17.25 13.79 15.95
N GLY A 256 -15.94 13.63 16.22
CA GLY A 256 -15.16 12.44 15.91
C GLY A 256 -14.53 12.47 14.52
N ARG A 257 -14.72 13.53 13.72
CA ARG A 257 -14.30 13.64 12.32
C ARG A 257 -14.75 12.43 11.49
N VAL A 258 -16.02 12.07 11.64
CA VAL A 258 -16.60 10.92 10.92
C VAL A 258 -17.09 11.37 9.54
N ARG A 259 -16.36 10.99 8.48
CA ARG A 259 -16.75 11.19 7.10
C ARG A 259 -17.53 9.95 6.62
N MET A 260 -18.85 9.99 6.77
CA MET A 260 -19.75 8.94 6.27
C MET A 260 -20.27 9.32 4.89
N ALA A 261 -20.28 8.36 3.98
CA ALA A 261 -20.85 8.52 2.64
C ALA A 261 -21.44 7.20 2.13
N ILE A 262 -22.44 7.29 1.26
CA ILE A 262 -22.86 6.21 0.38
C ILE A 262 -22.10 6.38 -0.92
N SER A 263 -21.20 5.45 -1.24
CA SER A 263 -20.57 5.33 -2.55
C SER A 263 -21.32 4.31 -3.38
N GLY A 264 -21.47 4.58 -4.68
CA GLY A 264 -22.19 3.64 -5.54
C GLY A 264 -21.96 3.91 -7.01
N TRP A 265 -22.43 2.99 -7.82
CA TRP A 265 -22.25 3.05 -9.26
C TRP A 265 -23.57 2.78 -9.98
N PHE A 266 -23.81 3.57 -11.03
CA PHE A 266 -24.79 3.22 -12.04
C PHE A 266 -24.08 2.46 -13.15
N HIS A 267 -24.65 1.34 -13.53
CA HIS A 267 -24.10 0.41 -14.51
C HIS A 267 -24.63 0.66 -15.91
N ILE A 268 -23.91 0.17 -16.94
CA ILE A 268 -24.46 0.04 -18.31
C ILE A 268 -25.65 -0.92 -18.29
N PRO A 269 -26.57 -0.83 -19.27
CA PRO A 269 -27.69 -1.75 -19.39
C PRO A 269 -27.23 -3.21 -19.41
N GLN A 270 -27.90 -4.06 -18.64
CA GLN A 270 -27.63 -5.49 -18.57
C GLN A 270 -28.39 -6.25 -19.65
N GLU A 271 -28.04 -7.53 -19.89
CA GLU A 271 -28.72 -8.37 -20.87
C GLU A 271 -30.25 -8.37 -20.66
N GLY A 272 -30.99 -8.08 -21.73
CA GLY A 272 -32.45 -7.92 -21.71
C GLY A 272 -32.96 -6.51 -21.38
N GLU A 273 -32.09 -5.55 -21.08
CA GLU A 273 -32.45 -4.12 -20.94
C GLU A 273 -32.32 -3.37 -22.27
N GLU A 274 -33.09 -2.28 -22.42
CA GLU A 274 -32.98 -1.37 -23.56
C GLU A 274 -31.63 -0.68 -23.56
N GLY A 275 -30.88 -0.80 -24.68
CA GLY A 275 -29.55 -0.22 -24.83
C GLY A 275 -28.40 -1.15 -24.41
N TYR A 276 -28.66 -2.42 -24.15
CA TYR A 276 -27.61 -3.41 -23.91
C TYR A 276 -26.73 -3.59 -25.17
N GLU A 277 -25.43 -3.55 -24.98
CA GLU A 277 -24.42 -3.75 -26.02
C GLU A 277 -23.51 -4.93 -25.61
N PRO A 278 -23.56 -6.08 -26.32
CA PRO A 278 -22.69 -7.23 -26.04
C PRO A 278 -21.20 -6.86 -26.18
N GLY A 279 -20.36 -7.30 -25.24
CA GLY A 279 -18.92 -7.08 -25.27
C GLY A 279 -18.48 -5.65 -24.91
N LEU A 280 -19.39 -4.79 -24.41
CA LEU A 280 -19.03 -3.44 -23.95
C LEU A 280 -18.28 -3.49 -22.62
N GLU A 281 -18.66 -4.37 -21.71
CA GLU A 281 -18.04 -4.54 -20.39
C GLU A 281 -16.58 -4.95 -20.53
N GLU A 282 -16.29 -5.96 -21.36
CA GLU A 282 -14.95 -6.45 -21.63
C GLU A 282 -14.05 -5.35 -22.23
N LYS A 283 -14.58 -4.58 -23.18
CA LYS A 283 -13.84 -3.46 -23.80
C LYS A 283 -13.50 -2.33 -22.81
N LEU A 284 -14.34 -2.11 -21.80
CA LEU A 284 -14.07 -1.13 -20.76
C LEU A 284 -13.02 -1.67 -19.77
N ALA A 285 -13.10 -2.96 -19.46
CA ALA A 285 -12.18 -3.62 -18.53
C ALA A 285 -10.72 -3.66 -19.07
N GLU A 286 -10.50 -3.90 -20.35
CA GLU A 286 -9.18 -3.95 -21.00
C GLU A 286 -8.29 -2.72 -20.74
N LYS A 287 -8.88 -1.58 -20.36
CA LYS A 287 -8.17 -0.31 -20.11
C LYS A 287 -8.20 0.14 -18.66
N SER A 288 -8.54 -0.76 -17.75
CA SER A 288 -8.62 -0.50 -16.31
C SER A 288 -7.23 -0.26 -15.70
N SER A 289 -7.13 0.67 -14.76
CA SER A 289 -5.89 0.89 -13.98
C SER A 289 -5.53 -0.35 -13.15
N LEU A 290 -6.53 -1.10 -12.68
CA LEU A 290 -6.33 -2.34 -11.96
C LEU A 290 -5.65 -3.40 -12.83
N GLN A 291 -6.12 -3.61 -14.06
CA GLN A 291 -5.46 -4.54 -14.99
C GLN A 291 -4.03 -4.12 -15.37
N GLN A 292 -3.75 -2.82 -15.37
CA GLN A 292 -2.38 -2.34 -15.58
C GLN A 292 -1.46 -2.69 -14.39
N LEU A 293 -1.97 -2.71 -13.17
CA LEU A 293 -1.24 -3.18 -11.98
C LEU A 293 -1.00 -4.69 -12.03
N GLU A 294 -2.03 -5.47 -12.39
CA GLU A 294 -1.96 -6.93 -12.52
C GLU A 294 -1.00 -7.38 -13.64
N ALA A 295 -0.86 -6.58 -14.69
CA ALA A 295 0.01 -6.92 -15.81
C ALA A 295 1.51 -6.91 -15.46
N GLY A 296 1.92 -6.42 -14.27
CA GLY A 296 3.29 -6.47 -13.74
C GLY A 296 4.39 -5.85 -14.61
N LYS A 297 4.10 -5.56 -15.89
CA LYS A 297 5.06 -5.01 -16.83
C LYS A 297 5.30 -3.52 -16.53
N ALA A 298 6.56 -3.20 -16.22
CA ALA A 298 7.00 -1.82 -16.15
C ALA A 298 6.68 -1.11 -17.48
N ASP A 299 5.72 -0.19 -17.46
CA ASP A 299 5.47 0.66 -18.63
C ASP A 299 6.64 1.65 -18.75
N LYS A 300 7.13 1.87 -19.97
CA LYS A 300 8.19 2.86 -20.23
C LYS A 300 7.76 4.31 -19.90
N LEU A 301 6.47 4.53 -19.73
CA LEU A 301 5.93 5.82 -19.27
C LEU A 301 5.95 5.97 -17.75
N ASP A 302 6.14 4.89 -17.01
CA ASP A 302 6.29 4.93 -15.55
C ASP A 302 7.60 5.59 -15.15
N MET A 303 7.59 6.39 -14.11
CA MET A 303 8.78 7.04 -13.58
C MET A 303 8.85 6.83 -12.06
N PRO A 304 10.01 6.48 -11.53
CA PRO A 304 11.31 6.27 -12.19
C PRO A 304 11.40 4.94 -12.93
N GLN A 305 12.23 4.89 -13.97
CA GLN A 305 12.61 3.67 -14.65
C GLN A 305 13.81 3.01 -13.96
N LYS A 306 13.90 1.67 -13.95
CA LYS A 306 15.11 0.98 -13.49
C LYS A 306 16.31 1.35 -14.37
N ALA A 307 17.35 1.91 -13.77
CA ALA A 307 18.60 2.30 -14.44
C ALA A 307 19.72 1.32 -14.06
N TRP A 308 19.83 0.25 -14.83
CA TRP A 308 20.84 -0.78 -14.60
C TRP A 308 22.27 -0.31 -14.96
N HIS A 309 23.21 -0.61 -14.08
CA HIS A 309 24.63 -0.28 -14.24
C HIS A 309 25.51 -1.49 -13.97
N GLU A 310 26.38 -1.79 -14.91
CA GLU A 310 27.43 -2.82 -14.76
C GLU A 310 28.63 -2.28 -13.99
N TYR A 311 29.34 -3.14 -13.27
CA TYR A 311 30.55 -2.78 -12.55
C TYR A 311 31.79 -2.93 -13.45
N PRO A 312 32.84 -2.09 -13.30
CA PRO A 312 33.99 -2.01 -14.25
C PRO A 312 34.81 -3.29 -14.41
N GLU A 313 34.80 -4.19 -13.43
CA GLU A 313 35.52 -5.46 -13.50
C GLU A 313 34.93 -6.42 -14.53
N GLN A 314 33.62 -6.49 -14.62
CA GLN A 314 32.90 -7.34 -15.60
C GLN A 314 33.06 -6.84 -17.04
N GLU A 315 33.29 -5.54 -17.27
CA GLU A 315 33.63 -5.03 -18.60
C GLU A 315 34.99 -5.50 -19.10
N LYS A 316 35.96 -5.78 -18.21
CA LYS A 316 37.27 -6.29 -18.59
C LYS A 316 37.20 -7.76 -18.98
N GLN A 317 36.47 -8.58 -18.22
CA GLN A 317 36.24 -10.00 -18.55
C GLN A 317 35.52 -10.14 -19.91
N LYS A 318 34.41 -9.44 -20.15
CA LYS A 318 33.73 -9.44 -21.47
C LYS A 318 34.58 -8.99 -22.64
N LYS A 319 35.61 -8.14 -22.42
CA LYS A 319 36.55 -7.73 -23.47
C LYS A 319 37.65 -8.76 -23.73
N GLU A 320 37.99 -9.57 -22.74
CA GLU A 320 38.96 -10.68 -22.84
C GLU A 320 38.34 -11.91 -23.45
N ASP A 321 37.11 -12.28 -23.11
CA ASP A 321 36.32 -13.38 -23.69
C ASP A 321 36.06 -13.22 -25.19
N LYS A 322 35.87 -12.00 -25.66
CA LYS A 322 35.76 -11.72 -27.10
C LYS A 322 37.09 -11.87 -27.86
N LYS A 323 38.21 -11.98 -27.17
CA LYS A 323 39.56 -12.22 -27.77
C LYS A 323 40.05 -13.66 -27.69
N GLY A 324 39.47 -14.49 -26.85
CA GLY A 324 39.98 -15.82 -26.51
C GLY A 324 38.97 -16.94 -26.66
N LYS A 325 38.39 -17.18 -27.84
CA LYS A 325 37.78 -18.47 -28.16
C LYS A 325 38.86 -19.48 -28.50
N LYS A 326 39.58 -19.95 -27.47
CA LYS A 326 40.36 -21.22 -27.50
C LYS A 326 40.85 -21.54 -26.06
N GLN A 327 40.40 -22.69 -25.62
CA GLN A 327 40.75 -23.42 -24.39
C GLN A 327 39.75 -23.24 -23.25
N ALA A 328 38.85 -24.23 -23.18
CA ALA A 328 38.19 -24.60 -21.93
C ALA A 328 39.25 -25.29 -21.03
N GLU A 329 39.62 -24.63 -19.96
CA GLU A 329 40.23 -25.22 -18.76
C GLU A 329 39.34 -24.72 -17.62
N GLU A 330 39.00 -25.63 -16.74
CA GLU A 330 38.23 -25.44 -15.51
C GLU A 330 38.66 -24.15 -14.82
N GLU A 331 37.90 -23.07 -14.94
CA GLU A 331 38.08 -21.84 -14.17
C GLU A 331 37.48 -22.11 -12.80
N GLU A 332 38.34 -22.34 -11.79
CA GLU A 332 37.96 -22.26 -10.37
C GLU A 332 37.32 -20.89 -10.18
N GLU A 333 36.07 -20.85 -9.70
CA GLU A 333 35.37 -19.61 -9.30
C GLU A 333 36.29 -18.82 -8.34
N GLU A 334 36.76 -17.64 -8.77
CA GLU A 334 37.51 -16.76 -7.88
C GLU A 334 36.56 -16.28 -6.77
N GLU A 335 36.74 -16.79 -5.56
CA GLU A 335 36.03 -16.30 -4.37
C GLU A 335 36.15 -14.78 -4.28
N VAL A 336 35.02 -14.09 -4.12
CA VAL A 336 34.98 -12.64 -3.98
C VAL A 336 35.58 -12.27 -2.63
N GLU A 337 36.75 -11.63 -2.63
CA GLU A 337 37.42 -11.17 -1.41
C GLU A 337 37.44 -9.64 -1.30
N LEU A 338 37.36 -9.15 -0.06
CA LEU A 338 37.58 -7.74 0.26
C LEU A 338 39.09 -7.45 0.39
N THR A 339 39.57 -6.50 -0.38
CA THR A 339 40.96 -6.01 -0.25
C THR A 339 41.10 -5.05 0.94
N GLU A 340 42.35 -4.81 1.40
CA GLU A 340 42.65 -3.79 2.42
C GLU A 340 42.07 -2.40 2.02
N ALA A 341 42.13 -2.06 0.75
CA ALA A 341 41.53 -0.81 0.25
C ALA A 341 39.98 -0.79 0.32
N ASP A 342 39.34 -1.95 0.11
CA ASP A 342 37.90 -2.09 0.28
C ASP A 342 37.49 -1.90 1.76
N PHE A 343 38.26 -2.50 2.71
CA PHE A 343 38.05 -2.29 4.15
C PHE A 343 38.26 -0.83 4.55
N ASP A 344 39.34 -0.19 4.13
CA ASP A 344 39.62 1.22 4.39
C ASP A 344 38.54 2.18 3.83
N PHE A 345 37.87 1.76 2.78
CA PHE A 345 36.76 2.49 2.21
C PHE A 345 35.48 2.24 3.02
N LEU A 346 35.11 1.00 3.26
CA LEU A 346 33.84 0.61 3.90
C LEU A 346 33.74 1.12 5.35
N ILE A 347 34.84 1.06 6.13
CA ILE A 347 34.87 1.48 7.54
C ILE A 347 34.54 2.99 7.72
N LYS A 348 34.65 3.80 6.70
CA LYS A 348 34.22 5.21 6.73
C LYS A 348 32.71 5.36 6.83
N TYR A 349 31.98 4.40 6.30
CA TYR A 349 30.54 4.44 6.15
C TYR A 349 29.81 3.42 7.00
N MET A 350 30.35 2.20 7.13
CA MET A 350 29.72 1.08 7.83
C MET A 350 30.18 0.97 9.28
N THR A 351 29.31 0.43 10.12
CA THR A 351 29.67 0.04 11.49
C THR A 351 30.67 -1.10 11.43
N PRO A 352 31.82 -1.01 12.18
CA PRO A 352 32.90 -2.01 12.10
C PRO A 352 32.46 -3.45 12.39
N HIS A 353 31.42 -3.64 13.20
CA HIS A 353 30.87 -4.94 13.51
C HIS A 353 30.48 -5.73 12.25
N TYR A 354 29.84 -5.08 11.26
CA TYR A 354 29.45 -5.72 9.99
C TYR A 354 30.61 -5.99 9.03
N LEU A 355 31.83 -5.64 9.41
CA LEU A 355 33.05 -5.93 8.66
C LEU A 355 33.92 -7.01 9.33
N SER A 356 33.52 -7.52 10.52
CA SER A 356 34.24 -8.62 11.18
C SER A 356 33.92 -9.94 10.49
N PRO A 357 34.94 -10.83 10.27
CA PRO A 357 34.68 -12.12 9.63
C PRO A 357 33.60 -12.95 10.33
N ASP A 358 33.65 -13.03 11.67
CA ASP A 358 32.68 -13.80 12.45
C ASP A 358 31.23 -13.35 12.19
N THR A 359 30.98 -12.01 12.15
CA THR A 359 29.64 -11.48 11.86
C THR A 359 29.22 -11.71 10.41
N VAL A 360 30.15 -11.60 9.47
CA VAL A 360 29.87 -11.85 8.04
C VAL A 360 29.46 -13.32 7.84
N ASP A 361 30.13 -14.26 8.51
CA ASP A 361 29.80 -15.67 8.45
C ASP A 361 28.40 -15.94 9.07
N GLU A 362 28.10 -15.33 10.24
CA GLU A 362 26.78 -15.43 10.87
C GLU A 362 25.65 -14.88 9.96
N LEU A 363 25.87 -13.73 9.31
CA LEU A 363 24.92 -13.14 8.40
C LEU A 363 24.70 -13.99 7.13
N LYS A 364 25.79 -14.64 6.66
CA LYS A 364 25.72 -15.55 5.52
C LYS A 364 24.83 -16.75 5.85
N GLU A 365 25.07 -17.42 6.99
CA GLU A 365 24.27 -18.55 7.44
C GLU A 365 22.79 -18.16 7.58
N LEU A 366 22.51 -17.00 8.21
CA LEU A 366 21.14 -16.51 8.40
C LEU A 366 20.45 -16.18 7.06
N PHE A 367 21.19 -15.60 6.10
CA PHE A 367 20.61 -15.30 4.78
C PHE A 367 20.31 -16.56 3.97
N GLU A 368 21.14 -17.61 4.08
CA GLU A 368 20.89 -18.91 3.45
C GLU A 368 19.64 -19.59 4.02
N GLU A 369 19.30 -19.35 5.32
CA GLU A 369 18.10 -19.91 5.94
C GLU A 369 16.83 -19.11 5.65
N GLU A 370 16.89 -17.75 5.72
CA GLU A 370 15.70 -16.90 5.72
C GLU A 370 15.50 -16.11 4.42
N SER A 371 16.48 -16.12 3.50
CA SER A 371 16.49 -15.30 2.28
C SER A 371 16.27 -13.79 2.52
N SER A 372 16.42 -13.35 3.78
CA SER A 372 16.26 -11.95 4.18
C SER A 372 17.10 -11.62 5.40
N LEU A 373 17.59 -10.36 5.48
CA LEU A 373 18.31 -9.84 6.64
C LEU A 373 17.78 -8.47 7.04
N ARG A 374 17.78 -8.22 8.36
CA ARG A 374 17.55 -6.88 8.91
C ARG A 374 18.74 -6.47 9.77
N LEU A 375 19.42 -5.39 9.37
CA LEU A 375 20.63 -4.90 10.01
C LEU A 375 20.34 -3.54 10.66
N SER A 376 20.50 -3.45 11.97
CA SER A 376 20.32 -2.22 12.75
C SER A 376 21.64 -1.47 12.88
N GLN A 377 21.59 -0.12 12.95
CA GLN A 377 22.79 0.73 13.08
C GLN A 377 23.87 0.42 12.03
N PHE A 378 23.44 0.21 10.80
CA PHE A 378 24.31 -0.21 9.70
C PHE A 378 25.41 0.80 9.37
N LEU A 379 25.06 2.10 9.31
CA LEU A 379 26.04 3.17 9.08
C LEU A 379 26.81 3.50 10.35
N SER A 380 28.10 3.78 10.22
CA SER A 380 29.00 4.16 11.31
C SER A 380 28.46 5.38 12.08
N ARG A 381 28.73 5.43 13.38
CA ARG A 381 28.22 6.47 14.28
C ARG A 381 28.57 7.89 13.79
N SER A 382 29.78 8.09 13.29
CA SER A 382 30.23 9.41 12.81
C SER A 382 29.54 9.82 11.51
N PHE A 383 29.37 8.89 10.57
CA PHE A 383 28.72 9.16 9.30
C PHE A 383 27.21 9.35 9.46
N SER A 384 26.55 8.46 10.22
CA SER A 384 25.11 8.54 10.46
C SER A 384 24.72 9.84 11.18
N ALA A 385 25.50 10.33 12.15
CA ALA A 385 25.24 11.60 12.81
C ALA A 385 25.28 12.80 11.85
N ARG A 386 26.27 12.85 10.94
CA ARG A 386 26.36 13.90 9.89
C ARG A 386 25.18 13.82 8.92
N LEU A 387 24.80 12.61 8.50
CA LEU A 387 23.70 12.38 7.60
C LEU A 387 22.35 12.76 8.25
N LYS A 388 22.13 12.37 9.52
CA LYS A 388 20.91 12.71 10.26
C LYS A 388 20.70 14.22 10.35
N ALA A 389 21.72 14.96 10.76
CA ALA A 389 21.64 16.42 10.84
C ALA A 389 21.34 17.07 9.48
N PHE A 390 21.90 16.53 8.39
CA PHE A 390 21.59 17.02 7.04
C PHE A 390 20.14 16.75 6.64
N LEU A 391 19.62 15.54 6.91
CA LEU A 391 18.27 15.15 6.54
C LEU A 391 17.20 15.84 7.39
N GLU A 392 17.45 16.10 8.67
CA GLU A 392 16.58 16.91 9.53
C GLU A 392 16.40 18.35 9.00
N GLU A 393 17.43 18.90 8.36
CA GLU A 393 17.30 20.20 7.70
C GLU A 393 16.60 20.07 6.34
N ALA A 394 16.91 19.02 5.57
CA ALA A 394 16.27 18.75 4.28
C ALA A 394 14.77 18.46 4.42
N ASP A 395 14.35 17.85 5.50
CA ASP A 395 12.92 17.53 5.78
C ASP A 395 12.03 18.78 5.94
N LYS A 396 12.65 19.94 6.20
CA LYS A 396 11.94 21.22 6.28
C LYS A 396 11.59 21.81 4.91
N THR A 397 12.14 21.26 3.84
CA THR A 397 11.88 21.71 2.47
C THR A 397 11.07 20.65 1.71
N PRO A 398 10.17 21.05 0.78
CA PRO A 398 9.35 20.09 0.04
C PRO A 398 10.09 19.38 -1.10
N GLU A 399 11.34 19.73 -1.38
CA GLU A 399 12.09 19.26 -2.55
C GLU A 399 13.10 18.17 -2.15
N MET A 400 13.47 17.32 -3.12
CA MET A 400 14.56 16.38 -2.97
C MET A 400 15.90 17.13 -2.91
N PRO A 401 16.82 16.80 -1.96
CA PRO A 401 18.14 17.46 -1.88
C PRO A 401 18.96 17.18 -3.14
N ALA A 402 19.25 18.20 -3.90
CA ALA A 402 20.10 18.13 -5.07
C ALA A 402 20.65 19.52 -5.43
N ALA A 403 21.92 19.61 -5.81
CA ALA A 403 22.55 20.82 -6.25
C ALA A 403 23.02 20.70 -7.71
N GLY A 404 23.02 21.82 -8.44
CA GLY A 404 23.58 21.90 -9.79
C GLY A 404 22.97 20.92 -10.80
N SER A 405 23.82 20.11 -11.44
CA SER A 405 23.45 19.10 -12.45
C SER A 405 22.58 18.00 -11.88
N LYS A 406 22.69 17.69 -10.59
CA LYS A 406 21.94 16.62 -9.90
C LYS A 406 20.42 16.84 -9.90
N LYS A 407 19.94 18.08 -10.02
CA LYS A 407 18.49 18.38 -10.16
C LYS A 407 17.85 17.69 -11.36
N LYS A 408 18.62 17.35 -12.39
CA LYS A 408 18.12 16.63 -13.57
C LYS A 408 17.82 15.15 -13.28
N ASN A 409 18.43 14.62 -12.22
CA ASN A 409 18.28 13.24 -11.82
C ASN A 409 17.15 13.05 -10.78
N CYS A 410 16.45 14.13 -10.42
CA CYS A 410 15.34 14.11 -9.47
C CYS A 410 14.01 14.24 -10.18
N GLY A 411 12.97 13.63 -9.60
CA GLY A 411 11.60 13.72 -10.10
C GLY A 411 10.58 13.33 -9.05
N VAL A 412 9.31 13.34 -9.51
CA VAL A 412 8.19 12.77 -8.78
C VAL A 412 7.80 11.48 -9.48
N ALA A 413 7.69 10.41 -8.70
CA ALA A 413 7.26 9.11 -9.19
C ALA A 413 5.82 9.19 -9.70
N ARG A 414 5.53 8.53 -10.82
CA ARG A 414 4.24 8.48 -11.49
C ARG A 414 4.08 7.21 -12.31
N PRO A 415 2.88 6.71 -12.57
CA PRO A 415 1.58 7.34 -12.28
C PRO A 415 1.11 7.11 -10.83
N PRO A 416 0.29 8.01 -10.27
CA PRO A 416 -0.16 7.91 -8.88
C PRO A 416 -1.07 6.71 -8.58
N HIS A 417 -1.64 6.05 -9.58
CA HIS A 417 -2.37 4.79 -9.39
C HIS A 417 -1.45 3.55 -9.28
N LYS A 418 -0.14 3.74 -9.30
CA LYS A 418 0.88 2.71 -9.01
C LYS A 418 1.77 3.16 -7.86
N HIS A 419 2.28 4.38 -7.94
CA HIS A 419 3.20 4.91 -6.94
C HIS A 419 3.31 6.44 -7.00
N ARG A 420 3.63 7.04 -5.87
CA ARG A 420 3.91 8.47 -5.74
C ARG A 420 4.95 8.68 -4.65
N TYR A 421 6.09 9.27 -4.98
CA TYR A 421 7.17 9.68 -4.07
C TYR A 421 8.16 10.57 -4.80
N LEU A 422 9.00 11.30 -4.08
CA LEU A 422 10.14 12.00 -4.67
C LEU A 422 11.31 11.04 -4.84
N TYR A 423 11.98 11.09 -5.97
CA TYR A 423 13.13 10.24 -6.23
C TYR A 423 14.34 11.01 -6.74
N ARG A 424 15.52 10.40 -6.55
CA ARG A 424 16.80 10.83 -7.11
C ARG A 424 17.61 9.63 -7.56
N TYR A 425 18.10 9.65 -8.80
CA TYR A 425 19.12 8.72 -9.29
C TYR A 425 20.50 9.15 -8.81
N PRO A 426 21.43 8.20 -8.51
CA PRO A 426 22.80 8.51 -8.20
C PRO A 426 23.52 9.17 -9.39
N GLU A 427 24.39 10.12 -9.12
CA GLU A 427 25.35 10.64 -10.08
C GLU A 427 26.65 9.88 -9.92
N ARG A 428 26.82 8.77 -10.67
CA ARG A 428 28.07 8.00 -10.63
C ARG A 428 29.21 8.85 -11.22
N LYS A 429 30.07 9.33 -10.37
CA LYS A 429 31.32 9.93 -10.81
C LYS A 429 32.30 8.78 -10.98
N GLU A 430 32.84 8.58 -12.20
CA GLU A 430 34.08 7.84 -12.36
C GLU A 430 35.09 8.40 -11.35
N ALA A 431 35.84 7.53 -10.69
CA ALA A 431 36.70 7.82 -9.52
C ALA A 431 37.83 8.89 -9.71
N ALA A 432 37.70 9.75 -10.69
CA ALA A 432 38.51 10.93 -10.86
C ALA A 432 37.84 12.10 -10.11
N ALA A 433 38.22 12.26 -8.85
CA ALA A 433 37.98 13.48 -8.09
C ALA A 433 38.29 14.71 -8.97
N GLN A 434 37.25 15.37 -9.45
CA GLN A 434 37.40 16.72 -9.96
C GLN A 434 36.98 17.71 -8.89
N ASP A 435 38.00 18.38 -8.42
CA ASP A 435 38.00 19.71 -7.83
C ASP A 435 37.00 20.01 -6.69
N GLY A 436 37.44 19.80 -5.46
CA GLY A 436 37.26 20.77 -4.36
C GLY A 436 35.84 21.07 -3.87
N GLU A 437 34.82 20.46 -4.42
CA GLU A 437 33.46 20.59 -3.90
C GLU A 437 33.29 19.58 -2.76
N GLU A 438 33.07 20.08 -1.55
CA GLU A 438 32.74 19.27 -0.37
C GLU A 438 31.36 18.64 -0.59
N LEU A 439 31.31 17.29 -0.72
CA LEU A 439 30.05 16.55 -0.88
C LEU A 439 29.21 16.65 0.40
N SER A 440 27.90 16.79 0.25
CA SER A 440 27.02 16.61 1.39
C SER A 440 27.04 15.14 1.86
N PRO A 441 26.74 14.85 3.15
CA PRO A 441 26.64 13.46 3.62
C PRO A 441 25.64 12.62 2.83
N TYR A 442 24.61 13.24 2.30
CA TYR A 442 23.61 12.60 1.45
C TYR A 442 24.19 12.26 0.06
N ASP A 443 24.98 13.14 -0.52
CA ASP A 443 25.71 12.87 -1.77
C ASP A 443 26.78 11.78 -1.57
N GLU A 444 27.48 11.78 -0.42
CA GLU A 444 28.43 10.72 -0.08
C GLU A 444 27.74 9.35 -0.04
N LEU A 445 26.55 9.28 0.56
CA LEU A 445 25.75 8.05 0.63
C LEU A 445 25.30 7.58 -0.75
N VAL A 446 24.60 8.45 -1.49
CA VAL A 446 23.88 8.10 -2.73
C VAL A 446 24.83 7.96 -3.93
N ASP A 447 25.84 8.83 -4.04
CA ASP A 447 26.69 8.91 -5.21
C ASP A 447 28.04 8.17 -5.05
N VAL A 448 28.46 7.85 -3.79
CA VAL A 448 29.77 7.27 -3.53
C VAL A 448 29.70 5.92 -2.83
N PHE A 449 29.01 5.81 -1.69
CA PHE A 449 29.03 4.60 -0.88
C PHE A 449 28.20 3.48 -1.50
N VAL A 450 26.88 3.69 -1.67
CA VAL A 450 25.97 2.63 -2.14
C VAL A 450 26.34 2.11 -3.54
N PRO A 451 26.75 2.96 -4.52
CA PRO A 451 27.16 2.48 -5.84
C PRO A 451 28.57 1.90 -5.91
N SER A 452 29.31 1.80 -4.79
CA SER A 452 30.70 1.35 -4.80
C SER A 452 30.85 -0.15 -5.03
N LEU A 453 31.96 -0.51 -5.68
CA LEU A 453 32.32 -1.93 -5.86
C LEU A 453 32.59 -2.61 -4.52
N ALA A 454 33.18 -1.90 -3.56
CA ALA A 454 33.45 -2.44 -2.23
C ALA A 454 32.17 -2.85 -1.50
N PHE A 455 31.11 -2.03 -1.59
CA PHE A 455 29.81 -2.36 -1.01
C PHE A 455 29.15 -3.55 -1.72
N LYS A 456 29.22 -3.61 -3.06
CA LYS A 456 28.74 -4.77 -3.84
C LYS A 456 29.46 -6.06 -3.41
N LYS A 457 30.82 -6.03 -3.27
CA LYS A 457 31.61 -7.18 -2.83
C LYS A 457 31.17 -7.66 -1.44
N TRP A 458 30.98 -6.72 -0.50
CA TRP A 458 30.51 -7.03 0.84
C TRP A 458 29.13 -7.72 0.79
N LEU A 459 28.20 -7.20 -0.02
CA LEU A 459 26.89 -7.83 -0.22
C LEU A 459 27.03 -9.26 -0.79
N SER A 460 27.87 -9.45 -1.82
CA SER A 460 28.08 -10.77 -2.43
C SER A 460 28.61 -11.78 -1.41
N ILE A 461 29.54 -11.37 -0.54
CA ILE A 461 30.10 -12.24 0.50
C ILE A 461 29.04 -12.57 1.56
N THR A 462 28.29 -11.56 2.01
CA THR A 462 27.29 -11.72 3.08
C THR A 462 26.08 -12.55 2.64
N THR A 463 25.74 -12.55 1.35
CA THR A 463 24.59 -13.27 0.80
C THR A 463 24.94 -14.55 0.04
N SER A 464 26.24 -14.84 -0.17
CA SER A 464 26.71 -15.91 -1.06
C SER A 464 26.22 -15.81 -2.51
N LEU A 465 25.78 -14.62 -2.95
CA LEU A 465 25.22 -14.44 -4.29
C LEU A 465 26.22 -13.78 -5.24
N SER A 466 26.25 -14.25 -6.49
CA SER A 466 26.96 -13.59 -7.58
C SER A 466 26.11 -12.41 -8.09
N LEU A 467 26.52 -11.17 -7.78
CA LEU A 467 25.79 -9.97 -8.14
C LEU A 467 26.40 -9.37 -9.40
N ARG A 468 25.59 -9.13 -10.45
CA ARG A 468 26.07 -8.69 -11.76
C ARG A 468 25.99 -7.18 -11.96
N LYS A 469 24.81 -6.62 -11.92
CA LYS A 469 24.53 -5.19 -12.12
C LYS A 469 23.60 -4.68 -11.04
N SER A 470 23.54 -3.36 -10.86
CA SER A 470 22.64 -2.74 -9.87
C SER A 470 21.85 -1.59 -10.46
N SER A 471 20.64 -1.42 -9.93
CA SER A 471 19.80 -0.24 -10.16
C SER A 471 19.53 0.43 -8.81
N LEU A 472 19.95 1.70 -8.66
CA LEU A 472 19.90 2.43 -7.41
C LEU A 472 18.97 3.62 -7.49
N LEU A 473 18.22 3.86 -6.40
CA LEU A 473 17.29 4.96 -6.28
C LEU A 473 17.21 5.46 -4.84
N ALA A 474 17.38 6.76 -4.63
CA ALA A 474 17.07 7.39 -3.36
C ALA A 474 15.62 7.90 -3.40
N ARG A 475 14.83 7.61 -2.34
CA ARG A 475 13.40 7.93 -2.27
C ARG A 475 13.07 8.78 -1.05
N ARG A 476 12.09 9.66 -1.22
CA ARG A 476 11.47 10.43 -0.14
C ARG A 476 9.96 10.34 -0.27
N PHE A 477 9.30 9.81 0.73
CA PHE A 477 7.84 9.71 0.83
C PHE A 477 7.32 10.80 1.73
N ARG A 478 6.64 11.77 1.16
CA ARG A 478 6.10 12.93 1.88
C ARG A 478 4.86 12.52 2.67
N ARG A 479 4.79 12.93 3.90
CA ARG A 479 3.62 12.69 4.76
C ARG A 479 2.34 13.28 4.16
N GLY A 480 1.23 12.55 4.27
CA GLY A 480 -0.06 12.92 3.73
C GLY A 480 -0.17 12.83 2.20
N MET A 481 0.83 12.21 1.51
CA MET A 481 0.88 12.25 0.06
C MET A 481 1.36 10.95 -0.60
N ASP A 482 2.42 10.32 -0.12
CA ASP A 482 3.22 9.39 -0.91
C ASP A 482 3.13 7.93 -0.45
N TYR A 483 3.28 7.00 -1.42
CA TYR A 483 3.11 5.56 -1.27
C TYR A 483 3.63 4.80 -2.49
N THR A 484 3.69 3.46 -2.40
CA THR A 484 3.69 2.55 -3.56
C THR A 484 2.61 1.51 -3.36
N LEU A 485 1.89 1.13 -4.42
CA LEU A 485 0.96 0.01 -4.40
C LEU A 485 1.72 -1.30 -4.60
N ALA A 486 1.09 -2.40 -4.22
CA ALA A 486 1.64 -3.74 -4.37
C ALA A 486 1.91 -4.03 -5.86
N THR A 487 3.13 -4.48 -6.13
CA THR A 487 3.56 -4.90 -7.46
C THR A 487 4.15 -6.30 -7.38
N SER A 488 3.70 -7.19 -8.26
CA SER A 488 4.24 -8.53 -8.39
C SER A 488 5.62 -8.52 -9.05
N TYR A 489 6.48 -9.43 -8.64
CA TYR A 489 7.74 -9.72 -9.31
C TYR A 489 7.50 -10.84 -10.33
N GLU A 490 7.73 -10.55 -11.63
CA GLU A 490 7.36 -11.43 -12.73
C GLU A 490 8.56 -12.10 -13.43
N GLU A 491 9.79 -11.75 -13.03
CA GLU A 491 11.00 -12.32 -13.62
C GLU A 491 11.25 -13.73 -13.06
N GLU A 492 11.75 -14.65 -13.90
CA GLU A 492 12.06 -16.05 -13.54
C GLU A 492 13.21 -16.14 -12.51
N ASN A 493 14.22 -15.29 -12.68
CA ASN A 493 15.38 -15.24 -11.78
C ASN A 493 15.13 -14.31 -10.59
N PRO A 494 15.39 -14.76 -9.34
CA PRO A 494 15.29 -13.92 -8.18
C PRO A 494 16.17 -12.67 -8.26
N GLN A 495 15.76 -11.60 -7.57
CA GLN A 495 16.48 -10.33 -7.49
C GLN A 495 16.82 -10.01 -6.05
N LEU A 496 18.07 -9.63 -5.79
CA LEU A 496 18.45 -9.13 -4.46
C LEU A 496 18.03 -7.66 -4.32
N GLU A 497 17.16 -7.38 -3.38
CA GLU A 497 16.67 -6.04 -3.07
C GLU A 497 17.24 -5.56 -1.73
N VAL A 498 17.86 -4.39 -1.73
CA VAL A 498 18.47 -3.77 -0.55
C VAL A 498 17.81 -2.44 -0.30
N THR A 499 17.29 -2.21 0.91
CA THR A 499 16.73 -0.90 1.32
C THR A 499 17.42 -0.41 2.57
N LEU A 500 18.06 0.76 2.51
CA LEU A 500 18.62 1.46 3.65
C LEU A 500 17.66 2.56 4.09
N GLY A 501 16.98 2.37 5.23
CA GLY A 501 16.13 3.35 5.88
C GLY A 501 16.96 4.44 6.55
N ILE A 502 16.71 5.68 6.16
CA ILE A 502 17.41 6.87 6.67
C ILE A 502 16.44 7.96 7.11
N THR A 503 15.28 7.56 7.64
CA THR A 503 14.24 8.47 8.11
C THR A 503 14.67 9.14 9.42
N PRO A 504 14.90 10.47 9.44
CA PRO A 504 15.51 11.13 10.59
C PRO A 504 14.56 11.36 11.77
N SER A 505 13.25 11.36 11.53
CA SER A 505 12.22 11.58 12.54
C SER A 505 11.91 10.31 13.34
N LYS A 506 11.47 10.47 14.59
CA LYS A 506 11.04 9.37 15.48
C LYS A 506 9.53 9.10 15.35
N GLY A 507 9.06 7.98 15.93
CA GLY A 507 7.64 7.64 16.01
C GLY A 507 7.16 6.71 14.90
N TRP A 508 8.04 5.87 14.38
CA TRP A 508 7.76 4.93 13.29
C TRP A 508 7.59 3.46 13.77
N GLY A 509 7.66 3.22 15.09
CA GLY A 509 7.42 1.90 15.68
C GLY A 509 8.65 1.20 16.26
N ASP A 510 9.87 1.67 15.99
CA ASP A 510 11.14 1.08 16.46
C ASP A 510 11.88 1.94 17.50
N ASP A 511 11.25 2.97 18.08
CA ASP A 511 11.89 3.91 18.98
C ASP A 511 12.46 3.23 20.25
N ASP A 512 11.83 2.15 20.72
CA ASP A 512 12.25 1.42 21.93
C ASP A 512 13.58 0.65 21.74
N VAL A 513 13.92 0.29 20.49
CA VAL A 513 15.17 -0.43 20.16
C VAL A 513 16.35 0.54 20.13
N GLU A 514 16.17 1.76 19.65
CA GLU A 514 17.21 2.79 19.64
C GLU A 514 17.58 3.24 21.07
N GLU A 515 16.59 3.42 21.98
CA GLU A 515 16.86 3.83 23.37
C GLU A 515 17.58 2.73 24.17
N ALA A 516 17.31 1.45 23.89
CA ALA A 516 17.99 0.33 24.53
C ALA A 516 19.45 0.19 24.03
N ALA A 517 19.71 0.45 22.76
CA ALA A 517 21.05 0.39 22.18
C ALA A 517 21.92 1.59 22.59
N ASP A 518 21.36 2.79 22.68
CA ASP A 518 22.05 3.96 23.19
C ASP A 518 22.38 3.83 24.69
N ALA A 519 21.50 3.18 25.47
CA ALA A 519 21.74 2.91 26.90
C ALA A 519 22.85 1.88 27.13
N GLN A 520 23.00 0.87 26.27
CA GLN A 520 24.09 -0.11 26.35
C GLN A 520 25.44 0.48 25.92
N ASN A 521 25.46 1.30 24.85
CA ASN A 521 26.68 1.93 24.37
C ASN A 521 27.15 3.12 25.24
N GLY A 522 26.25 3.70 26.06
CA GLY A 522 26.61 4.73 27.04
C GLY A 522 27.28 4.19 28.31
N ALA A 523 27.17 2.87 28.57
CA ALA A 523 27.75 2.25 29.76
C ALA A 523 29.20 1.78 29.57
N GLU A 524 29.70 1.71 28.32
CA GLU A 524 31.09 1.27 28.04
C GLU A 524 32.09 2.42 27.84
N ALA A 525 31.65 3.68 27.88
CA ALA A 525 32.50 4.85 27.55
C ALA A 525 33.07 5.59 28.77
N ASP A 526 32.84 5.17 30.01
CA ASP A 526 33.27 5.89 31.24
C ASP A 526 34.33 5.16 32.09
N ASP A 527 35.19 4.35 31.48
CA ASP A 527 36.28 3.69 32.24
C ASP A 527 37.63 3.84 31.49
N ASP A 528 38.17 5.05 31.45
CA ASP A 528 39.60 5.33 31.32
C ASP A 528 39.81 6.85 31.40
N ASP A 529 40.24 7.33 32.58
CA ASP A 529 41.11 8.45 32.94
C ASP A 529 40.66 9.14 34.24
N GLU A 530 41.09 8.62 35.41
CA GLU A 530 41.33 9.47 36.58
C GLU A 530 42.65 9.08 37.24
N GLU A 531 43.69 9.93 37.01
CA GLU A 531 44.82 10.10 37.87
C GLU A 531 44.45 10.92 39.11
N ASP A 532 44.73 10.32 40.28
CA ASP A 532 45.04 10.90 41.60
C ASP A 532 44.94 12.42 41.84
N GLU A 533 44.11 12.82 42.77
CA GLU A 533 44.47 13.77 43.85
C GLU A 533 43.65 13.56 45.13
N GLU A 534 44.44 13.42 46.26
CA GLU A 534 44.04 13.23 47.66
C GLU A 534 43.37 14.45 48.32
N LYS A 535 42.42 14.15 49.24
CA LYS A 535 42.20 14.65 50.62
C LYS A 535 40.86 15.29 50.94
N PRO A 536 40.51 15.37 52.23
CA PRO A 536 40.02 14.31 53.13
C PRO A 536 38.64 14.64 53.78
N PRO A 537 38.16 13.89 54.84
CA PRO A 537 36.75 13.67 55.14
C PRO A 537 36.18 14.64 56.18
N LYS A 538 34.86 14.86 56.20
CA LYS A 538 34.08 15.31 57.39
C LYS A 538 32.67 14.70 57.41
N THR A 539 32.50 13.84 58.32
CA THR A 539 31.56 13.47 59.37
C THR A 539 30.14 14.05 59.44
N ASN A 540 29.23 13.10 59.79
CA ASN A 540 28.00 13.24 60.59
C ASN A 540 26.73 13.70 59.83
N GLY A 541 25.59 13.08 60.04
CA GLY A 541 25.10 12.00 60.89
C GLY A 541 23.57 11.92 60.83
N LYS A 542 23.10 10.76 61.27
CA LYS A 542 21.75 10.42 61.76
C LYS A 542 20.59 10.35 60.75
N ALA A 543 20.07 9.17 60.47
CA ALA A 543 19.31 8.17 61.24
C ALA A 543 17.79 8.43 61.25
N SER A 544 17.02 7.50 60.74
CA SER A 544 16.05 6.65 61.42
C SER A 544 15.16 5.93 60.42
N ASN A 545 15.20 4.63 60.49
CA ASN A 545 14.18 3.65 60.88
C ASN A 545 12.93 3.58 60.01
N GLY A 546 12.67 2.47 59.52
CA GLY A 546 12.23 1.10 59.81
C GLY A 546 11.22 0.73 58.77
N GLU A 547 10.91 -0.42 58.37
CA GLU A 547 10.83 -1.73 59.05
C GLU A 547 10.73 -2.84 57.98
N LYS A 548 11.28 -3.97 58.31
CA LYS A 548 11.24 -5.23 57.54
C LYS A 548 9.88 -5.93 57.64
N LYS A 549 9.54 -6.71 56.57
CA LYS A 549 8.99 -8.07 56.70
C LYS A 549 9.17 -8.80 55.35
N SER A 550 10.06 -9.69 55.17
CA SER A 550 10.13 -11.17 55.41
C SER A 550 9.37 -11.98 54.38
N LYS A 551 10.18 -12.80 53.69
CA LYS A 551 9.89 -13.94 52.77
C LYS A 551 9.05 -15.06 53.44
N PRO A 552 8.55 -16.08 52.66
CA PRO A 552 9.40 -17.19 52.30
C PRO A 552 9.17 -17.86 50.95
N ASN A 553 10.27 -18.39 50.45
CA ASN A 553 10.63 -19.64 49.76
C ASN A 553 9.56 -20.56 49.14
N GLY A 554 9.92 -21.08 47.98
CA GLY A 554 9.52 -22.38 47.40
C GLY A 554 9.96 -22.55 45.96
N MET A 555 11.10 -23.17 45.73
CA MET A 555 11.54 -24.17 44.75
C MET A 555 10.53 -24.51 43.63
N THR A 556 10.87 -24.74 42.38
CA THR A 556 11.91 -25.58 41.70
C THR A 556 11.85 -25.29 40.19
N GLU A 557 13.02 -25.30 39.57
CA GLU A 557 13.44 -25.88 38.30
C GLU A 557 12.41 -26.01 37.15
N ASP A 558 12.66 -25.28 36.03
CA ASP A 558 13.01 -25.88 34.73
C ASP A 558 13.48 -24.74 33.84
N GLU A 559 14.73 -24.82 33.40
CA GLU A 559 15.31 -24.00 32.33
C GLU A 559 14.87 -24.61 31.01
N ASP A 560 13.90 -24.00 30.36
CA ASP A 560 13.68 -24.16 28.93
C ASP A 560 14.18 -22.87 28.23
N GLU A 561 15.20 -23.08 27.41
CA GLU A 561 15.69 -22.10 26.44
C GLU A 561 14.52 -21.69 25.52
N LYS A 562 14.03 -20.48 25.69
CA LYS A 562 13.12 -19.86 24.72
C LYS A 562 13.95 -19.21 23.63
N MET A 563 13.83 -19.77 22.42
CA MET A 563 14.11 -19.09 21.17
C MET A 563 13.50 -17.68 21.22
N ALA A 564 14.26 -16.71 20.71
CA ALA A 564 13.81 -15.33 20.60
C ALA A 564 12.60 -15.26 19.65
N ASP A 565 11.44 -15.00 20.22
CA ASP A 565 10.23 -14.69 19.47
C ASP A 565 10.48 -13.45 18.60
N ALA A 566 10.02 -13.51 17.36
CA ALA A 566 9.89 -12.34 16.50
C ALA A 566 9.15 -11.21 17.27
N PRO A 567 9.54 -9.93 17.12
CA PRO A 567 8.91 -8.87 17.87
C PRO A 567 7.42 -8.80 17.52
N ALA A 568 6.59 -8.97 18.56
CA ALA A 568 5.14 -8.85 18.47
C ALA A 568 4.78 -7.47 17.85
N ALA A 569 3.81 -7.46 16.94
CA ALA A 569 3.26 -6.22 16.40
C ALA A 569 2.89 -5.26 17.56
N PRO A 570 3.15 -3.94 17.43
CA PRO A 570 2.90 -2.99 18.49
C PRO A 570 1.42 -2.95 18.88
N ALA A 571 1.13 -2.77 20.16
CA ALA A 571 -0.17 -2.92 20.78
C ALA A 571 -1.30 -1.98 20.29
N ASN A 572 -1.02 -1.06 19.34
CA ASN A 572 -2.00 -0.14 18.72
C ASN A 572 -1.66 0.07 17.25
N ALA A 573 -1.91 -0.92 16.39
CA ALA A 573 -1.74 -0.81 14.95
C ALA A 573 -2.56 0.36 14.31
N GLU A 574 -3.62 0.81 14.97
CA GLU A 574 -4.45 1.94 14.53
C GLU A 574 -3.74 3.31 14.61
N ASP A 575 -2.68 3.43 15.42
CA ASP A 575 -1.98 4.70 15.65
C ASP A 575 -0.70 4.89 14.82
N MET A 576 -0.29 3.88 14.07
CA MET A 576 0.96 3.93 13.31
C MET A 576 0.89 4.88 12.12
N PRO A 577 1.97 5.63 11.80
CA PRO A 577 1.96 6.64 10.74
C PRO A 577 2.02 6.05 9.30
N GLY A 578 1.95 4.74 9.13
CA GLY A 578 2.18 4.08 7.85
C GLY A 578 3.66 4.02 7.46
N GLY A 579 3.97 4.03 6.16
CA GLY A 579 5.35 4.05 5.68
C GLY A 579 6.12 2.72 5.85
N TYR A 580 5.46 1.63 6.22
CA TYR A 580 6.06 0.30 6.25
C TYR A 580 6.38 -0.15 4.82
N GLU A 581 7.56 -0.70 4.60
CA GLU A 581 7.85 -1.50 3.42
C GLU A 581 7.46 -2.93 3.70
N MET A 582 6.70 -3.53 2.80
CA MET A 582 6.12 -4.86 3.00
C MET A 582 6.39 -5.74 1.79
N TYR A 583 6.72 -7.00 2.07
CA TYR A 583 6.80 -8.09 1.11
C TYR A 583 5.76 -9.14 1.51
N MET A 584 5.00 -9.62 0.55
CA MET A 584 3.91 -10.55 0.78
C MET A 584 3.95 -11.71 -0.22
N ALA A 585 3.51 -12.88 0.21
CA ALA A 585 3.24 -13.97 -0.71
C ALA A 585 2.07 -13.61 -1.64
N ALA A 586 2.12 -14.07 -2.88
CA ALA A 586 0.94 -14.09 -3.73
C ALA A 586 -0.03 -15.15 -3.20
N ASP A 587 -1.34 -14.83 -3.12
CA ASP A 587 -2.35 -15.80 -2.75
C ASP A 587 -2.38 -16.93 -3.79
N ASP A 588 -1.98 -18.14 -3.40
CA ASP A 588 -2.20 -19.36 -4.18
C ASP A 588 -3.66 -19.83 -3.94
N ASP A 589 -4.63 -19.11 -4.49
CA ASP A 589 -6.02 -19.58 -4.52
C ASP A 589 -6.14 -20.74 -5.53
N ASP A 590 -5.72 -21.95 -5.08
CA ASP A 590 -6.06 -23.22 -5.70
C ASP A 590 -7.51 -23.60 -5.36
N ASP A 591 -8.47 -22.84 -5.85
CA ASP A 591 -9.85 -23.28 -5.93
C ASP A 591 -10.23 -23.55 -7.39
N ASP A 592 -9.96 -24.79 -7.82
CA ASP A 592 -10.60 -25.43 -8.92
C ASP A 592 -12.11 -25.59 -8.61
N ASP A 593 -12.87 -24.54 -8.87
CA ASP A 593 -14.33 -24.64 -9.05
C ASP A 593 -14.68 -24.03 -10.40
N ASP A 594 -14.70 -24.93 -11.41
CA ASP A 594 -15.46 -24.75 -12.63
C ASP A 594 -16.94 -24.56 -12.27
N ASP A 595 -17.37 -23.31 -12.04
CA ASP A 595 -18.76 -22.93 -12.14
C ASP A 595 -18.91 -21.57 -12.83
N GLU A 596 -19.29 -21.66 -14.10
CA GLU A 596 -19.75 -20.56 -14.92
C GLU A 596 -21.00 -19.92 -14.31
N THR A 597 -20.86 -19.05 -13.30
CA THR A 597 -21.82 -17.95 -13.08
C THR A 597 -21.15 -16.85 -12.29
N GLY A 598 -20.94 -15.73 -12.92
CA GLY A 598 -20.37 -14.53 -12.29
C GLY A 598 -21.21 -14.01 -11.13
N SER A 599 -20.60 -13.95 -9.97
CA SER A 599 -20.79 -12.90 -8.97
C SER A 599 -19.77 -13.13 -7.85
N ASN A 600 -18.83 -12.25 -7.74
CA ASN A 600 -17.83 -12.23 -6.67
C ASN A 600 -18.50 -11.66 -5.42
N ASP A 601 -19.11 -12.51 -4.60
CA ASP A 601 -19.70 -12.16 -3.31
C ASP A 601 -18.99 -12.95 -2.20
N GLY A 602 -17.92 -12.41 -1.71
CA GLY A 602 -17.28 -12.88 -0.48
C GLY A 602 -18.06 -12.49 0.77
N VAL A 603 -18.95 -13.35 1.24
CA VAL A 603 -19.48 -13.30 2.60
C VAL A 603 -19.29 -14.67 3.21
N GLU A 604 -18.28 -14.81 4.05
CA GLU A 604 -18.12 -15.96 4.93
C GLU A 604 -19.02 -15.85 6.17
N VAL A 605 -19.78 -16.93 6.42
CA VAL A 605 -20.46 -17.19 7.68
C VAL A 605 -19.74 -18.34 8.37
N PRO A 606 -19.42 -18.28 9.68
CA PRO A 606 -18.60 -19.30 10.32
C PRO A 606 -19.39 -20.57 10.63
N ALA A 607 -18.93 -21.71 10.17
CA ALA A 607 -19.40 -23.02 10.63
C ALA A 607 -18.22 -23.90 11.05
N GLY A 608 -18.33 -24.35 12.29
CA GLY A 608 -17.37 -25.07 13.12
C GLY A 608 -16.75 -26.34 12.59
N SER A 609 -15.51 -26.47 13.01
CA SER A 609 -14.80 -27.69 13.48
C SER A 609 -15.08 -29.04 12.84
N LYS A 610 -14.07 -29.66 12.20
CA LYS A 610 -13.49 -30.94 12.64
C LYS A 610 -12.22 -31.34 11.89
N ASN A 611 -11.22 -31.64 12.69
CA ASN A 611 -9.95 -32.33 12.42
C ASN A 611 -10.03 -33.55 11.49
N LYS A 612 -9.03 -33.75 10.63
CA LYS A 612 -8.08 -34.89 10.71
C LYS A 612 -7.01 -34.83 9.61
N GLY A 613 -5.78 -35.05 10.05
CA GLY A 613 -4.57 -35.06 9.31
C GLY A 613 -4.39 -36.21 8.33
N GLY A 614 -3.34 -36.12 7.55
CA GLY A 614 -2.77 -37.15 6.69
C GLY A 614 -1.84 -36.53 5.67
N ALA A 615 -0.54 -36.62 5.93
CA ALA A 615 0.53 -36.34 4.99
C ALA A 615 0.53 -37.37 3.86
N GLU A 616 0.62 -36.91 2.61
CA GLU A 616 1.27 -37.66 1.54
C GLU A 616 1.81 -36.72 0.46
N THR A 617 3.11 -36.80 0.26
CA THR A 617 3.89 -36.22 -0.82
C THR A 617 3.52 -36.81 -2.18
N SER A 618 3.29 -36.00 -3.20
CA SER A 618 3.61 -36.42 -4.58
C SER A 618 3.84 -35.19 -5.46
N GLN A 619 5.00 -35.21 -6.09
CA GLN A 619 5.50 -34.32 -7.12
C GLN A 619 4.66 -34.32 -8.41
N THR A 620 4.82 -33.23 -9.13
CA THR A 620 4.81 -33.03 -10.59
C THR A 620 3.57 -32.38 -11.20
N GLY A 621 3.84 -31.28 -11.86
CA GLY A 621 3.01 -30.69 -12.91
C GLY A 621 3.17 -29.16 -12.92
N ALA A 622 4.00 -28.63 -13.83
CA ALA A 622 4.06 -27.20 -14.11
C ALA A 622 2.70 -26.70 -14.63
N GLY A 623 1.82 -26.31 -13.71
CA GLY A 623 0.58 -25.61 -14.00
C GLY A 623 0.89 -24.12 -14.11
N LYS A 624 0.34 -23.45 -15.09
CA LYS A 624 0.36 -21.98 -15.20
C LYS A 624 -0.18 -21.39 -13.90
N ARG A 625 0.69 -20.82 -13.07
CA ARG A 625 0.28 -20.07 -11.87
C ARG A 625 -0.57 -18.88 -12.30
N ARG A 626 -1.74 -18.71 -11.68
CA ARG A 626 -2.57 -17.51 -11.83
C ARG A 626 -1.84 -16.34 -11.17
N LYS A 627 -1.96 -15.15 -11.77
CA LYS A 627 -1.40 -13.91 -11.24
C LYS A 627 -2.16 -13.51 -9.99
N ALA A 628 -1.43 -13.16 -8.92
CA ALA A 628 -2.01 -12.59 -7.70
C ALA A 628 -2.72 -11.26 -7.99
N ASP A 629 -3.85 -11.03 -7.34
CA ASP A 629 -4.52 -9.72 -7.33
C ASP A 629 -3.76 -8.77 -6.39
N PRO A 630 -3.01 -7.76 -6.90
CA PRO A 630 -2.25 -6.85 -6.05
C PRO A 630 -3.12 -5.97 -5.15
N ALA A 631 -4.44 -5.92 -5.35
CA ALA A 631 -5.37 -5.12 -4.54
C ALA A 631 -5.89 -5.85 -3.29
N VAL A 632 -5.51 -7.10 -3.05
CA VAL A 632 -6.06 -7.91 -1.94
C VAL A 632 -5.01 -8.16 -0.85
N TYR A 633 -4.55 -7.11 -0.21
CA TYR A 633 -3.91 -7.23 1.09
C TYR A 633 -4.97 -7.08 2.19
N LYS A 634 -5.18 -8.14 2.99
CA LYS A 634 -6.05 -8.09 4.18
C LYS A 634 -5.15 -8.10 5.41
N ALA A 635 -4.96 -6.94 6.04
CA ALA A 635 -4.49 -6.93 7.42
C ALA A 635 -5.62 -7.48 8.29
N SER A 636 -5.59 -8.77 8.57
CA SER A 636 -6.50 -9.42 9.52
C SER A 636 -5.88 -9.31 10.91
N ALA A 637 -6.62 -8.72 11.86
CA ALA A 637 -6.15 -8.57 13.24
C ALA A 637 -6.15 -9.90 14.04
N ASN A 638 -6.53 -11.04 13.43
CA ASN A 638 -6.75 -12.29 14.15
C ASN A 638 -6.32 -13.58 13.41
N ASP A 639 -5.68 -13.53 12.27
CA ASP A 639 -5.24 -14.74 11.58
C ASP A 639 -3.72 -14.90 11.64
N GLU A 640 -3.29 -16.10 12.04
CA GLU A 640 -1.89 -16.53 12.19
C GLU A 640 -1.15 -16.69 10.83
N ASP A 641 -1.81 -16.36 9.71
CA ASP A 641 -1.25 -16.40 8.36
C ASP A 641 -1.82 -15.25 7.52
N ASP A 642 -1.15 -14.08 7.60
CA ASP A 642 -1.52 -12.87 6.87
C ASP A 642 -0.76 -12.72 5.53
N GLY A 643 -0.01 -13.74 5.10
CA GLY A 643 0.79 -13.73 3.86
C GLY A 643 1.97 -12.76 3.88
N VAL A 644 2.30 -12.15 5.01
CA VAL A 644 3.45 -11.23 5.14
C VAL A 644 4.74 -12.03 5.24
N LEU A 645 5.60 -11.93 4.22
CA LEU A 645 6.92 -12.55 4.19
C LEU A 645 7.94 -11.72 4.98
N PHE A 646 7.89 -10.40 4.80
CA PHE A 646 8.82 -9.48 5.43
C PHE A 646 8.20 -8.09 5.58
N SER A 647 8.43 -7.41 6.70
CA SER A 647 7.96 -6.05 6.94
C SER A 647 9.03 -5.22 7.65
N MET A 648 9.27 -4.00 7.18
CA MET A 648 10.22 -3.06 7.78
C MET A 648 9.57 -1.68 7.98
N PRO A 649 9.54 -1.14 9.22
CA PRO A 649 9.07 0.22 9.47
C PRO A 649 10.01 1.25 8.86
N ALA A 650 9.53 2.48 8.69
CA ALA A 650 10.38 3.59 8.34
C ALA A 650 11.26 3.95 9.54
N GLY A 651 12.51 3.50 9.53
CA GLY A 651 13.46 3.66 10.63
C GLY A 651 14.67 4.50 10.28
N TRP A 652 15.49 4.79 11.29
CA TRP A 652 16.79 5.42 11.12
C TRP A 652 17.91 4.38 11.11
N ASN A 653 18.77 4.44 10.08
CA ASN A 653 20.00 3.65 10.01
C ASN A 653 19.75 2.12 10.11
N GLN A 654 18.70 1.66 9.45
CA GLN A 654 18.34 0.25 9.34
C GLN A 654 18.43 -0.19 7.88
N MET A 655 18.99 -1.37 7.64
CA MET A 655 19.08 -1.94 6.30
C MET A 655 18.32 -3.26 6.24
N SER A 656 17.53 -3.43 5.20
CA SER A 656 16.97 -4.72 4.80
C SER A 656 17.66 -5.22 3.54
N ILE A 657 17.88 -6.53 3.48
CA ILE A 657 18.39 -7.26 2.33
C ILE A 657 17.42 -8.42 2.12
N VAL A 658 16.77 -8.50 0.97
CA VAL A 658 15.72 -9.48 0.68
C VAL A 658 15.96 -10.09 -0.69
N LEU A 659 15.99 -11.42 -0.78
CA LEU A 659 15.98 -12.14 -2.06
C LEU A 659 14.52 -12.28 -2.49
N ARG A 660 14.14 -11.50 -3.50
CA ARG A 660 12.77 -11.47 -4.01
C ARG A 660 12.64 -12.40 -5.18
N ASP A 661 11.72 -13.34 -5.08
CA ASP A 661 11.38 -14.34 -6.10
C ASP A 661 10.08 -14.02 -6.84
N MET A 662 9.78 -14.80 -7.86
CA MET A 662 8.60 -14.66 -8.69
C MET A 662 7.31 -14.86 -7.86
N GLY A 663 6.34 -13.97 -8.08
CA GLY A 663 5.05 -13.98 -7.40
C GLY A 663 5.01 -13.19 -6.09
N SER A 664 6.16 -12.78 -5.52
CA SER A 664 6.17 -11.96 -4.33
C SER A 664 5.71 -10.53 -4.61
N LEU A 665 4.87 -9.98 -3.73
CA LEU A 665 4.38 -8.61 -3.78
C LEU A 665 5.25 -7.69 -2.93
N ARG A 666 5.52 -6.46 -3.40
CA ARG A 666 6.24 -5.42 -2.64
C ARG A 666 5.53 -4.08 -2.73
N PHE A 667 5.41 -3.38 -1.60
CA PHE A 667 4.87 -2.02 -1.54
C PHE A 667 5.34 -1.23 -0.32
N VAL A 668 5.13 0.08 -0.35
CA VAL A 668 5.34 0.98 0.80
C VAL A 668 3.99 1.58 1.17
N LYS A 669 3.50 1.27 2.38
CA LYS A 669 2.22 1.81 2.87
C LYS A 669 2.21 3.33 2.85
N TYR A 670 1.03 3.91 2.55
CA TYR A 670 0.79 5.35 2.57
C TYR A 670 1.33 6.00 3.84
N VAL A 671 2.10 7.06 3.68
CA VAL A 671 2.64 7.85 4.79
C VAL A 671 1.59 8.86 5.25
N SER A 672 1.01 8.62 6.43
CA SER A 672 -0.03 9.48 7.01
C SER A 672 0.46 10.91 7.27
N GLN A 673 -0.44 11.87 7.17
CA GLN A 673 -0.20 13.26 7.59
C GLN A 673 0.21 13.38 9.06
N ALA A 674 -0.16 12.41 9.90
CA ALA A 674 0.21 12.38 11.32
C ALA A 674 1.67 12.01 11.57
N ALA A 675 2.42 11.52 10.57
CA ALA A 675 3.83 11.24 10.68
C ALA A 675 4.61 12.48 11.14
N LYS A 676 5.67 12.28 11.91
CA LYS A 676 6.49 13.38 12.46
C LYS A 676 7.44 14.00 11.44
N GLY A 677 7.67 13.32 10.33
CA GLY A 677 8.49 13.74 9.19
C GLY A 677 8.17 12.90 7.96
N ASP A 678 8.94 13.07 6.90
CA ASP A 678 8.84 12.26 5.70
C ASP A 678 9.64 10.97 5.88
N ARG A 679 9.21 9.88 5.22
CA ARG A 679 10.02 8.65 5.13
C ARG A 679 11.12 8.84 4.08
N TRP A 680 12.35 8.44 4.44
CA TRP A 680 13.52 8.49 3.54
C TRP A 680 14.20 7.13 3.48
N ASP A 681 14.58 6.72 2.27
CA ASP A 681 15.38 5.52 2.05
C ASP A 681 16.26 5.61 0.80
N VAL A 682 17.20 4.67 0.70
CA VAL A 682 17.97 4.40 -0.51
C VAL A 682 17.81 2.94 -0.86
N CYS A 683 17.27 2.66 -2.04
CA CYS A 683 17.06 1.31 -2.56
C CYS A 683 18.12 0.96 -3.59
N ALA A 684 18.53 -0.31 -3.59
CA ALA A 684 19.37 -0.90 -4.60
C ALA A 684 18.85 -2.28 -4.98
N ASP A 685 18.52 -2.46 -6.24
CA ASP A 685 18.16 -3.75 -6.81
C ASP A 685 19.40 -4.32 -7.50
N TYR A 686 19.74 -5.58 -7.23
CA TYR A 686 20.87 -6.29 -7.86
C TYR A 686 20.35 -7.50 -8.65
N GLU A 687 20.83 -7.64 -9.87
CA GLU A 687 20.63 -8.84 -10.67
C GLU A 687 21.56 -9.93 -10.14
N VAL A 688 20.99 -11.08 -9.83
CA VAL A 688 21.72 -12.27 -9.37
C VAL A 688 22.05 -13.15 -10.60
N GLU A 689 23.27 -13.63 -10.67
CA GLU A 689 23.72 -14.57 -11.69
C GLU A 689 23.59 -16.00 -11.15
N PHE A 690 22.89 -16.85 -11.86
CA PHE A 690 22.76 -18.27 -11.57
C PHE A 690 23.53 -19.04 -12.66
N ASP A 691 24.22 -20.09 -12.28
CA ASP A 691 24.91 -20.97 -13.22
C ASP A 691 23.88 -21.79 -14.01
N GLU A 692 23.93 -21.71 -15.33
CA GLU A 692 23.02 -22.43 -16.24
C GLU A 692 23.22 -23.97 -16.24
N GLU A 693 24.04 -24.56 -15.32
CA GLU A 693 24.43 -25.98 -15.38
C GLU A 693 23.40 -26.94 -14.76
N ASP A 694 22.33 -26.49 -14.12
CA ASP A 694 21.36 -27.38 -13.45
C ASP A 694 20.15 -27.77 -14.34
N GLU A 695 20.05 -27.31 -15.60
CA GLU A 695 18.92 -27.64 -16.49
C GLU A 695 19.11 -28.87 -17.40
N GLU A 696 20.30 -29.49 -17.48
CA GLU A 696 20.55 -30.61 -18.42
C GLU A 696 20.35 -32.03 -17.83
N ASP A 697 20.10 -32.21 -16.53
CA ASP A 697 20.03 -33.56 -15.91
C ASP A 697 18.60 -34.15 -15.77
N ASP A 698 17.53 -33.43 -16.17
CA ASP A 698 16.16 -33.97 -16.06
C ASP A 698 15.54 -34.49 -17.39
N GLU A 699 16.32 -34.63 -18.49
CA GLU A 699 15.87 -35.31 -19.71
C GLU A 699 16.62 -36.64 -19.99
N GLU A 700 16.47 -37.66 -19.12
CA GLU A 700 16.65 -39.08 -19.47
C GLU A 700 15.52 -40.00 -18.93
#